data_5a1154d335c851c88db96563f9f35f96
#
_entry.id   5a1154d335c851c88db96563f9f35f96
#
_cell.length_a   1.000
_cell.length_b   1.000
_cell.length_c   1.000
_cell.angle_alpha   90.00
_cell.angle_beta   90.00
_cell.angle_gamma   90.00
#
_symmetry.space_group_name_H-M   'P 1'
#
loop_
_entity.id
_entity.type
_entity.pdbx_description
1 polymer ?
#
loop_
_entity_poly.entity_id
_entity_poly.type
_entity_poly.pdbx_seq_one_letter_code
_entity_poly.pdbx_strand_id
1 'polypeptide(L)'
;MKVVDQITNDLRTDVTWNRVGTITARGARALPLGTKHYLLDKVPIVGWLPKYNLRWIVNDVIAGLTLGLLLIPQSLSYAKIATIPVEYGLQSSWLPATLYTFMGSTKDLSTGPTSLIGLMTSNAVSSLKPQGYSPQAIASAVAMCMGIIGMAIGFLNLGFLLEFISEPILAGFITAVALTIGLGQVSALLGEENVTASHAAGQIRQILRQLPQANGYACAVGFAGLLFLVLLEQSGKRWANQKTMLSRTIWFFSITRAFMCLLLFTGVSYAVNKHRGKHTLFDIVQLKYSGISAPEVPSATLIGKAFPGAIPAFIGGILEHVAIARAFGVKNNYVSDQTQEVTYFGVINFVNSFFHSMGVGGAMSRTSVNSMCKVKSPLSGLVTTAVILVCIFKLSGALYWIPKATLSAIIITAVAPLVRSPREFYGFWKTSLADFISAMLAFWVCFFTTTYEGLAAAVGFNIIYVLLRQVFKPITQVGSTDQQKLSELQQSTLSASGLPDTLPDDVRIFRFHESFFFPNAYRLKTAILETIQTHHAPAYSTLHGAEAERNWSVHGERRVARLRKKAGIVDPSTLPPISIVVLDFTKVNHMDATAISHLHSLLKELRLYAGPGVEVRFVGVSKTIRERFERARFTLHDDPWLATDRDDTWTENVPRAYRNLSVAVQAPRRRSSAVLVEKNEKMEHIEEV
;
A
#
# COMPACT_ATOMS: atom_id res chain seq x y z
N MET A 1 34.98 -34.12 -18.91
CA MET A 1 34.45 -33.57 -20.16
C MET A 1 32.98 -33.93 -20.38
N LYS A 2 32.59 -35.21 -20.49
CA LYS A 2 31.18 -35.59 -20.76
C LYS A 2 30.11 -34.99 -19.81
N VAL A 3 30.41 -34.90 -18.52
CA VAL A 3 29.46 -34.30 -17.51
C VAL A 3 29.31 -32.78 -17.68
N VAL A 4 30.41 -32.08 -17.99
CA VAL A 4 30.37 -30.63 -18.24
C VAL A 4 29.62 -30.33 -19.53
N ASP A 5 29.82 -31.15 -20.58
CA ASP A 5 29.11 -30.99 -21.86
C ASP A 5 27.62 -31.28 -21.69
N GLN A 6 27.25 -32.24 -20.85
CA GLN A 6 25.86 -32.57 -20.54
C GLN A 6 25.19 -31.44 -19.76
N ILE A 7 25.82 -30.91 -18.70
CA ILE A 7 25.33 -29.76 -17.95
C ILE A 7 25.19 -28.51 -18.85
N THR A 8 26.17 -28.27 -19.72
CA THR A 8 26.14 -27.14 -20.65
C THR A 8 25.01 -27.27 -21.67
N ASN A 9 24.73 -28.49 -22.11
CA ASN A 9 23.63 -28.76 -23.06
C ASN A 9 22.27 -28.63 -22.35
N ASP A 10 22.15 -29.13 -21.13
CA ASP A 10 20.94 -28.99 -20.30
C ASP A 10 20.65 -27.52 -19.99
N LEU A 11 21.67 -26.71 -19.67
CA LEU A 11 21.53 -25.27 -19.46
C LEU A 11 21.12 -24.51 -20.74
N ARG A 12 21.63 -24.94 -21.92
CA ARG A 12 21.28 -24.34 -23.20
C ARG A 12 19.87 -24.72 -23.67
N THR A 13 19.38 -25.88 -23.32
CA THR A 13 18.04 -26.36 -23.68
C THR A 13 16.98 -25.94 -22.68
N ASP A 14 17.39 -25.56 -21.44
CA ASP A 14 16.46 -25.12 -20.39
C ASP A 14 15.77 -23.81 -20.76
N VAL A 15 14.45 -23.87 -20.85
CA VAL A 15 13.59 -22.73 -21.23
C VAL A 15 13.73 -21.56 -20.27
N THR A 16 13.98 -21.83 -18.97
CA THR A 16 14.11 -20.80 -17.94
C THR A 16 15.41 -20.02 -18.11
N TRP A 17 16.54 -20.72 -18.30
CA TRP A 17 17.85 -20.10 -18.53
C TRP A 17 17.90 -19.33 -19.84
N ASN A 18 17.32 -19.87 -20.92
CA ASN A 18 17.21 -19.15 -22.19
C ASN A 18 16.37 -17.87 -22.06
N ARG A 19 15.29 -17.90 -21.28
CA ARG A 19 14.47 -16.71 -20.99
C ARG A 19 15.23 -15.67 -20.16
N VAL A 20 15.93 -16.10 -19.11
CA VAL A 20 16.79 -15.22 -18.30
C VAL A 20 17.91 -14.65 -19.17
N GLY A 21 18.60 -15.47 -19.96
CA GLY A 21 19.66 -15.03 -20.87
C GLY A 21 19.16 -14.03 -21.92
N THR A 22 17.99 -14.23 -22.51
CA THR A 22 17.41 -13.30 -23.50
C THR A 22 16.96 -11.98 -22.85
N ILE A 23 16.41 -12.01 -21.64
CA ILE A 23 16.02 -10.81 -20.89
C ILE A 23 17.26 -10.02 -20.49
N THR A 24 18.28 -10.67 -19.94
CA THR A 24 19.54 -10.02 -19.54
C THR A 24 20.30 -9.44 -20.73
N ALA A 25 20.36 -10.17 -21.85
CA ALA A 25 21.03 -9.68 -23.08
C ALA A 25 20.27 -8.49 -23.71
N ARG A 26 18.94 -8.49 -23.71
CA ARG A 26 18.13 -7.34 -24.15
C ARG A 26 18.30 -6.16 -23.19
N GLY A 27 18.30 -6.41 -21.88
CA GLY A 27 18.57 -5.40 -20.86
C GLY A 27 19.94 -4.76 -21.05
N ALA A 28 21.00 -5.57 -21.21
CA ALA A 28 22.36 -5.08 -21.40
C ALA A 28 22.53 -4.22 -22.67
N ARG A 29 21.88 -4.58 -23.77
CA ARG A 29 21.89 -3.78 -25.03
C ARG A 29 21.12 -2.46 -24.91
N ALA A 30 20.07 -2.43 -24.10
CA ALA A 30 19.28 -1.22 -23.85
C ALA A 30 19.91 -0.30 -22.80
N LEU A 31 20.89 -0.77 -22.01
CA LEU A 31 21.49 -0.08 -20.87
C LEU A 31 22.02 1.34 -21.22
N PRO A 32 22.79 1.59 -22.30
CA PRO A 32 23.37 2.92 -22.53
C PRO A 32 22.30 3.99 -22.81
N LEU A 33 21.32 3.68 -23.66
CA LEU A 33 20.20 4.58 -23.96
C LEU A 33 19.24 4.71 -22.79
N GLY A 34 18.93 3.59 -22.13
CA GLY A 34 18.10 3.56 -20.94
C GLY A 34 18.69 4.36 -19.79
N THR A 35 19.99 4.28 -19.55
CA THR A 35 20.68 5.05 -18.49
C THR A 35 20.63 6.55 -18.77
N LYS A 36 20.82 6.97 -20.02
CA LYS A 36 20.73 8.39 -20.40
C LYS A 36 19.29 8.91 -20.15
N HIS A 37 18.28 8.21 -20.62
CA HIS A 37 16.87 8.61 -20.37
C HIS A 37 16.55 8.59 -18.89
N TYR A 38 16.95 7.54 -18.19
CA TYR A 38 16.75 7.42 -16.75
C TYR A 38 17.35 8.58 -15.95
N LEU A 39 18.61 8.99 -16.27
CA LEU A 39 19.25 10.13 -15.61
C LEU A 39 18.58 11.46 -15.93
N LEU A 40 18.11 11.64 -17.18
CA LEU A 40 17.36 12.84 -17.57
C LEU A 40 15.99 12.90 -16.86
N ASP A 41 15.33 11.77 -16.70
CA ASP A 41 14.04 11.69 -15.97
C ASP A 41 14.22 11.99 -14.47
N LYS A 42 15.42 11.72 -13.89
CA LYS A 42 15.72 12.04 -12.49
C LYS A 42 15.96 13.54 -12.23
N VAL A 43 16.14 14.33 -13.29
CA VAL A 43 16.33 15.80 -13.20
C VAL A 43 15.30 16.52 -14.09
N PRO A 44 14.00 16.54 -13.69
CA PRO A 44 12.89 17.05 -14.51
C PRO A 44 13.06 18.50 -14.97
N ILE A 45 13.84 19.32 -14.27
CA ILE A 45 14.08 20.73 -14.65
C ILE A 45 14.62 20.85 -16.08
N VAL A 46 15.44 19.91 -16.54
CA VAL A 46 16.00 19.90 -17.90
C VAL A 46 14.88 19.82 -18.95
N GLY A 47 13.78 19.16 -18.63
CA GLY A 47 12.63 19.00 -19.53
C GLY A 47 11.67 20.19 -19.53
N TRP A 48 11.43 20.84 -18.38
CA TRP A 48 10.40 21.89 -18.28
C TRP A 48 10.97 23.31 -18.34
N LEU A 49 12.21 23.57 -17.89
CA LEU A 49 12.82 24.91 -17.86
C LEU A 49 12.92 25.56 -19.26
N PRO A 50 13.33 24.85 -20.33
CA PRO A 50 13.34 25.44 -21.68
C PRO A 50 11.95 25.86 -22.18
N LYS A 51 10.87 25.29 -21.62
CA LYS A 51 9.48 25.60 -21.95
C LYS A 51 8.84 26.63 -21.01
N TYR A 52 9.64 27.24 -20.09
CA TYR A 52 9.15 28.17 -19.10
C TYR A 52 8.71 29.49 -19.74
N ASN A 53 7.51 29.95 -19.39
CA ASN A 53 6.98 31.22 -19.85
C ASN A 53 7.25 32.32 -18.81
N LEU A 54 7.93 33.40 -19.20
CA LEU A 54 8.25 34.50 -18.30
C LEU A 54 7.01 35.15 -17.63
N ARG A 55 5.83 35.04 -18.21
CA ARG A 55 4.57 35.52 -17.58
C ARG A 55 4.21 34.72 -16.32
N TRP A 56 4.75 33.54 -16.14
CA TRP A 56 4.53 32.69 -14.96
C TRP A 56 5.29 33.17 -13.72
N ILE A 57 6.35 33.95 -13.90
CA ILE A 57 7.24 34.41 -12.82
C ILE A 57 6.50 35.15 -11.72
N VAL A 58 5.50 35.94 -12.07
CA VAL A 58 4.68 36.71 -11.10
C VAL A 58 3.92 35.76 -10.17
N ASN A 59 3.32 34.71 -10.74
CA ASN A 59 2.58 33.73 -9.96
C ASN A 59 3.52 32.91 -9.06
N ASP A 60 4.67 32.50 -9.60
CA ASP A 60 5.65 31.70 -8.87
C ASP A 60 6.31 32.52 -7.75
N VAL A 61 6.57 33.81 -7.95
CA VAL A 61 7.08 34.70 -6.91
C VAL A 61 6.04 34.93 -5.79
N ILE A 62 4.77 35.21 -6.13
CA ILE A 62 3.71 35.36 -5.13
C ILE A 62 3.52 34.07 -4.33
N ALA A 63 3.49 32.92 -5.00
CA ALA A 63 3.38 31.62 -4.35
C ALA A 63 4.57 31.37 -3.43
N GLY A 64 5.80 31.60 -3.90
CA GLY A 64 7.01 31.37 -3.12
C GLY A 64 7.14 32.29 -1.89
N LEU A 65 6.79 33.57 -2.02
CA LEU A 65 6.74 34.51 -0.89
C LEU A 65 5.70 34.05 0.16
N THR A 66 4.50 33.70 -0.29
CA THR A 66 3.42 33.25 0.62
C THR A 66 3.84 31.97 1.35
N LEU A 67 4.43 31.02 0.64
CA LEU A 67 4.91 29.77 1.24
C LEU A 67 6.07 30.00 2.20
N GLY A 68 7.01 30.87 1.88
CA GLY A 68 8.11 31.22 2.76
C GLY A 68 7.62 31.74 4.11
N LEU A 69 6.68 32.70 4.09
CA LEU A 69 6.06 33.24 5.29
C LEU A 69 5.30 32.18 6.10
N LEU A 70 4.62 31.23 5.42
CA LEU A 70 3.91 30.15 6.08
C LEU A 70 4.86 29.11 6.68
N LEU A 71 5.98 28.82 6.01
CA LEU A 71 6.92 27.79 6.39
C LEU A 71 7.71 28.16 7.66
N ILE A 72 7.98 29.46 7.90
CA ILE A 72 8.71 29.94 9.08
C ILE A 72 8.06 29.44 10.38
N PRO A 73 6.80 29.81 10.72
CA PRO A 73 6.20 29.35 11.98
C PRO A 73 6.02 27.84 12.04
N GLN A 74 5.74 27.20 10.90
CA GLN A 74 5.55 25.75 10.85
C GLN A 74 6.85 24.99 11.13
N SER A 75 7.96 25.41 10.56
CA SER A 75 9.26 24.75 10.78
C SER A 75 9.74 24.86 12.23
N LEU A 76 9.57 26.03 12.86
CA LEU A 76 9.85 26.20 14.28
C LEU A 76 8.96 25.29 15.15
N SER A 77 7.68 25.24 14.81
CA SER A 77 6.68 24.41 15.50
C SER A 77 7.00 22.92 15.36
N TYR A 78 7.38 22.46 14.19
CA TYR A 78 7.66 21.04 13.94
C TYR A 78 9.00 20.57 14.55
N ALA A 79 10.00 21.47 14.67
CA ALA A 79 11.19 21.19 15.46
C ALA A 79 10.85 20.97 16.94
N LYS A 80 9.89 21.76 17.48
CA LYS A 80 9.39 21.55 18.83
C LYS A 80 8.70 20.19 18.99
N ILE A 81 7.90 19.75 18.02
CA ILE A 81 7.31 18.40 18.00
C ILE A 81 8.43 17.35 18.00
N ALA A 82 9.47 17.54 17.20
CA ALA A 82 10.61 16.65 17.11
C ALA A 82 11.51 16.66 18.37
N THR A 83 11.20 17.51 19.35
CA THR A 83 11.97 17.71 20.60
C THR A 83 13.43 18.11 20.37
N ILE A 84 13.68 18.81 19.28
CA ILE A 84 14.98 19.39 18.93
C ILE A 84 14.95 20.91 19.11
N PRO A 85 16.11 21.60 19.24
CA PRO A 85 16.14 23.05 19.25
C PRO A 85 15.50 23.64 17.99
N VAL A 86 14.66 24.65 18.17
CA VAL A 86 13.76 25.15 17.11
C VAL A 86 14.48 25.74 15.90
N GLU A 87 15.69 26.25 16.09
CA GLU A 87 16.56 26.75 15.02
C GLU A 87 16.82 25.70 13.94
N TYR A 88 16.99 24.42 14.32
CA TYR A 88 17.21 23.33 13.38
C TYR A 88 15.98 23.02 12.52
N GLY A 89 14.78 23.34 12.97
CA GLY A 89 13.58 23.28 12.13
C GLY A 89 13.62 24.27 11.00
N LEU A 90 14.06 25.50 11.28
CA LEU A 90 14.20 26.53 10.24
C LEU A 90 15.34 26.18 9.28
N GLN A 91 16.48 25.66 9.80
CA GLN A 91 17.57 25.14 8.99
C GLN A 91 17.16 23.97 8.10
N SER A 92 16.22 23.13 8.54
CA SER A 92 15.70 22.01 7.72
C SER A 92 14.81 22.47 6.55
N SER A 93 14.49 23.75 6.44
CA SER A 93 13.46 24.26 5.53
C SER A 93 13.98 24.90 4.24
N TRP A 94 15.24 25.32 4.19
CA TRP A 94 15.77 26.06 3.02
C TRP A 94 16.10 25.12 1.86
N LEU A 95 16.71 23.98 2.12
CA LEU A 95 17.20 23.07 1.10
C LEU A 95 16.09 22.27 0.38
N PRO A 96 15.00 21.82 1.06
CA PRO A 96 13.95 21.04 0.43
C PRO A 96 13.31 21.72 -0.78
N ALA A 97 12.90 22.98 -0.63
CA ALA A 97 12.29 23.74 -1.72
C ALA A 97 13.28 24.01 -2.87
N THR A 98 14.54 24.20 -2.56
CA THR A 98 15.61 24.32 -3.56
C THR A 98 15.74 23.05 -4.40
N LEU A 99 15.98 21.89 -3.76
CA LEU A 99 16.16 20.63 -4.49
C LEU A 99 14.88 20.19 -5.21
N TYR A 100 13.71 20.52 -4.66
CA TYR A 100 12.45 20.23 -5.33
C TYR A 100 12.32 20.95 -6.67
N THR A 101 12.85 22.15 -6.79
CA THR A 101 12.87 22.89 -8.08
C THR A 101 13.60 22.09 -9.18
N PHE A 102 14.63 21.33 -8.82
CA PHE A 102 15.40 20.53 -9.79
C PHE A 102 14.81 19.15 -10.03
N MET A 103 14.28 18.50 -9.00
CA MET A 103 13.91 17.09 -9.00
C MET A 103 12.40 16.84 -8.89
N GLY A 104 11.60 17.84 -8.56
CA GLY A 104 10.16 17.67 -8.35
C GLY A 104 9.40 17.32 -9.61
N SER A 105 8.44 16.39 -9.51
CA SER A 105 7.54 16.03 -10.61
C SER A 105 6.22 16.78 -10.58
N THR A 106 5.93 17.52 -9.50
CA THR A 106 4.70 18.31 -9.34
C THR A 106 5.00 19.78 -9.16
N LYS A 107 4.13 20.66 -9.70
CA LYS A 107 4.29 22.11 -9.53
C LYS A 107 3.74 22.63 -8.20
N ASP A 108 2.78 21.93 -7.61
CA ASP A 108 2.05 22.40 -6.43
C ASP A 108 2.69 21.96 -5.11
N LEU A 109 3.43 20.86 -5.07
CA LEU A 109 3.93 20.27 -3.84
C LEU A 109 4.92 21.19 -3.14
N SER A 110 4.67 21.44 -1.86
CA SER A 110 5.57 22.20 -0.99
C SER A 110 6.22 21.27 0.03
N THR A 111 7.54 21.20 -0.01
CA THR A 111 8.37 20.32 0.81
C THR A 111 9.06 21.07 1.94
N GLY A 112 9.31 20.40 3.05
CA GLY A 112 9.93 20.95 4.26
C GLY A 112 9.60 20.08 5.47
N PRO A 113 9.93 20.50 6.70
CA PRO A 113 9.53 19.80 7.92
C PRO A 113 8.03 19.52 7.96
N THR A 114 7.65 18.35 8.50
CA THR A 114 6.24 17.96 8.71
C THR A 114 6.01 17.51 10.14
N SER A 115 4.77 17.62 10.61
CA SER A 115 4.39 17.22 11.97
C SER A 115 4.53 15.72 12.20
N LEU A 116 4.21 14.93 11.18
CA LEU A 116 4.30 13.47 11.23
C LEU A 116 5.75 13.00 11.40
N ILE A 117 6.65 13.46 10.53
CA ILE A 117 8.08 13.14 10.60
C ILE A 117 8.66 13.68 11.92
N GLY A 118 8.21 14.86 12.35
CA GLY A 118 8.61 15.45 13.64
C GLY A 118 8.26 14.54 14.82
N LEU A 119 7.05 13.99 14.88
CA LEU A 119 6.66 13.06 15.94
C LEU A 119 7.48 11.77 15.90
N MET A 120 7.71 11.19 14.73
CA MET A 120 8.54 9.99 14.59
C MET A 120 9.98 10.26 15.04
N THR A 121 10.53 11.43 14.69
CA THR A 121 11.85 11.87 15.13
C THR A 121 11.90 12.03 16.65
N SER A 122 10.85 12.56 17.27
CA SER A 122 10.77 12.72 18.73
C SER A 122 10.81 11.37 19.46
N ASN A 123 10.19 10.33 18.90
CA ASN A 123 10.27 8.97 19.46
C ASN A 123 11.71 8.45 19.44
N ALA A 124 12.43 8.66 18.33
CA ALA A 124 13.84 8.29 18.23
C ALA A 124 14.72 9.11 19.19
N VAL A 125 14.45 10.43 19.31
CA VAL A 125 15.15 11.30 20.27
C VAL A 125 14.94 10.83 21.70
N SER A 126 13.71 10.50 22.09
CA SER A 126 13.37 10.02 23.43
C SER A 126 14.09 8.71 23.77
N SER A 127 14.28 7.83 22.79
CA SER A 127 14.98 6.55 22.97
C SER A 127 16.51 6.69 23.03
N LEU A 128 17.11 7.59 22.26
CA LEU A 128 18.56 7.69 22.11
C LEU A 128 19.22 8.80 22.94
N LYS A 129 18.49 9.85 23.32
CA LYS A 129 19.00 10.93 24.18
C LYS A 129 19.57 10.42 25.50
N PRO A 130 18.96 9.45 26.23
CA PRO A 130 19.53 8.89 27.44
C PRO A 130 20.90 8.23 27.27
N GLN A 131 21.26 7.86 26.02
CA GLN A 131 22.55 7.28 25.66
C GLN A 131 23.65 8.32 25.38
N GLY A 132 23.39 9.61 25.67
CA GLY A 132 24.37 10.69 25.56
C GLY A 132 24.42 11.41 24.22
N TYR A 133 23.54 11.08 23.27
CA TYR A 133 23.49 11.75 21.98
C TYR A 133 22.69 13.05 22.02
N SER A 134 23.13 14.07 21.29
CA SER A 134 22.38 15.33 21.17
C SER A 134 21.11 15.16 20.31
N PRO A 135 20.00 15.81 20.66
CA PRO A 135 18.75 15.70 19.93
C PRO A 135 18.85 15.99 18.43
N GLN A 136 19.62 17.02 18.07
CA GLN A 136 19.83 17.40 16.66
C GLN A 136 20.65 16.36 15.90
N ALA A 137 21.67 15.73 16.51
CA ALA A 137 22.42 14.67 15.88
C ALA A 137 21.55 13.42 15.63
N ILE A 138 20.66 13.08 16.59
CA ILE A 138 19.70 11.99 16.42
C ILE A 138 18.75 12.29 15.25
N ALA A 139 18.21 13.52 15.18
CA ALA A 139 17.32 13.92 14.09
C ALA A 139 18.00 13.84 12.73
N SER A 140 19.27 14.26 12.63
CA SER A 140 20.08 14.14 11.41
C SER A 140 20.33 12.68 11.02
N ALA A 141 20.62 11.82 11.99
CA ALA A 141 20.83 10.40 11.75
C ALA A 141 19.53 9.73 11.25
N VAL A 142 18.37 10.07 11.82
CA VAL A 142 17.06 9.62 11.34
C VAL A 142 16.82 10.10 9.90
N ALA A 143 17.08 11.37 9.60
CA ALA A 143 16.94 11.93 8.25
C ALA A 143 17.87 11.22 7.26
N MET A 144 19.11 10.93 7.64
CA MET A 144 20.08 10.21 6.81
C MET A 144 19.59 8.79 6.50
N CYS A 145 19.09 8.05 7.50
CA CYS A 145 18.53 6.72 7.29
C CYS A 145 17.31 6.76 6.36
N MET A 146 16.38 7.72 6.56
CA MET A 146 15.24 7.94 5.65
C MET A 146 15.72 8.22 4.23
N GLY A 147 16.78 9.01 4.09
CA GLY A 147 17.42 9.34 2.82
C GLY A 147 17.96 8.10 2.11
N ILE A 148 18.73 7.26 2.81
CA ILE A 148 19.29 6.01 2.28
C ILE A 148 18.18 5.05 1.82
N ILE A 149 17.17 4.83 2.65
CA ILE A 149 16.03 3.97 2.31
C ILE A 149 15.29 4.51 1.07
N GLY A 150 15.01 5.82 1.05
CA GLY A 150 14.30 6.47 -0.06
C GLY A 150 15.09 6.44 -1.37
N MET A 151 16.39 6.68 -1.33
CA MET A 151 17.26 6.55 -2.50
C MET A 151 17.30 5.11 -3.00
N ALA A 152 17.46 4.13 -2.13
CA ALA A 152 17.46 2.73 -2.52
C ALA A 152 16.15 2.34 -3.24
N ILE A 153 14.99 2.68 -2.67
CA ILE A 153 13.68 2.40 -3.27
C ILE A 153 13.50 3.19 -4.58
N GLY A 154 13.86 4.48 -4.60
CA GLY A 154 13.67 5.35 -5.74
C GLY A 154 14.57 5.02 -6.93
N PHE A 155 15.87 4.76 -6.71
CA PHE A 155 16.78 4.39 -7.77
C PHE A 155 16.57 2.96 -8.28
N LEU A 156 16.12 2.03 -7.44
CA LEU A 156 15.76 0.68 -7.85
C LEU A 156 14.36 0.58 -8.48
N ASN A 157 13.65 1.71 -8.64
CA ASN A 157 12.28 1.74 -9.21
C ASN A 157 11.26 0.91 -8.42
N LEU A 158 11.42 0.80 -7.10
CA LEU A 158 10.57 0.01 -6.20
C LEU A 158 9.39 0.82 -5.63
N GLY A 159 9.01 1.94 -6.26
CA GLY A 159 7.90 2.80 -5.82
C GLY A 159 6.56 2.07 -5.65
N PHE A 160 6.37 0.96 -6.38
CA PHE A 160 5.17 0.12 -6.25
C PHE A 160 4.99 -0.51 -4.84
N LEU A 161 6.06 -0.60 -4.04
CA LEU A 161 5.96 -1.09 -2.65
C LEU A 161 5.04 -0.24 -1.79
N LEU A 162 4.88 1.04 -2.12
CA LEU A 162 3.98 1.94 -1.40
C LEU A 162 2.49 1.62 -1.63
N GLU A 163 2.18 0.87 -2.68
CA GLU A 163 0.79 0.45 -2.99
C GLU A 163 0.26 -0.64 -2.05
N PHE A 164 1.15 -1.29 -1.28
CA PHE A 164 0.74 -2.27 -0.26
C PHE A 164 0.07 -1.63 0.97
N ILE A 165 0.18 -0.30 1.13
CA ILE A 165 -0.44 0.41 2.22
C ILE A 165 -1.74 1.03 1.73
N SER A 166 -2.86 0.51 2.25
CA SER A 166 -4.20 0.93 1.85
C SER A 166 -4.58 2.30 2.43
N GLU A 167 -5.48 3.03 1.73
CA GLU A 167 -6.00 4.32 2.18
C GLU A 167 -6.67 4.27 3.58
N PRO A 168 -7.46 3.23 3.94
CA PRO A 168 -8.02 3.09 5.29
C PRO A 168 -6.96 3.04 6.39
N ILE A 169 -5.86 2.32 6.19
CA ILE A 169 -4.74 2.29 7.15
C ILE A 169 -4.18 3.69 7.36
N LEU A 170 -3.92 4.42 6.27
CA LEU A 170 -3.41 5.79 6.34
C LEU A 170 -4.38 6.73 7.06
N ALA A 171 -5.67 6.61 6.82
CA ALA A 171 -6.69 7.42 7.48
C ALA A 171 -6.69 7.21 9.00
N GLY A 172 -6.65 5.96 9.46
CA GLY A 172 -6.56 5.60 10.87
C GLY A 172 -5.27 6.11 11.52
N PHE A 173 -4.14 5.81 10.88
CA PHE A 173 -2.80 6.21 11.31
C PHE A 173 -2.65 7.73 11.43
N ILE A 174 -2.96 8.49 10.38
CA ILE A 174 -2.82 9.96 10.37
C ILE A 174 -3.73 10.59 11.43
N THR A 175 -4.94 10.06 11.62
CA THR A 175 -5.87 10.56 12.64
C THR A 175 -5.33 10.36 14.05
N ALA A 176 -4.80 9.18 14.37
CA ALA A 176 -4.18 8.90 15.68
C ALA A 176 -2.97 9.80 15.94
N VAL A 177 -2.11 9.96 14.94
CA VAL A 177 -0.92 10.81 14.99
C VAL A 177 -1.32 12.28 15.22
N ALA A 178 -2.30 12.79 14.47
CA ALA A 178 -2.76 14.16 14.62
C ALA A 178 -3.32 14.45 16.01
N LEU A 179 -4.08 13.51 16.58
CA LEU A 179 -4.57 13.60 17.97
C LEU A 179 -3.43 13.56 18.98
N THR A 180 -2.48 12.66 18.83
CA THR A 180 -1.31 12.57 19.73
C THR A 180 -0.47 13.85 19.70
N ILE A 181 -0.23 14.41 18.50
CA ILE A 181 0.48 15.69 18.36
C ILE A 181 -0.32 16.82 19.03
N GLY A 182 -1.63 16.90 18.79
CA GLY A 182 -2.50 17.91 19.39
C GLY A 182 -2.48 17.85 20.92
N LEU A 183 -2.63 16.66 21.49
CA LEU A 183 -2.56 16.44 22.93
C LEU A 183 -1.20 16.85 23.52
N GLY A 184 -0.10 16.52 22.85
CA GLY A 184 1.24 16.93 23.26
C GLY A 184 1.48 18.45 23.29
N GLN A 185 0.63 19.24 22.61
CA GLN A 185 0.71 20.71 22.64
C GLN A 185 -0.10 21.35 23.77
N VAL A 186 -1.03 20.62 24.37
CA VAL A 186 -1.90 21.17 25.42
C VAL A 186 -1.09 21.63 26.64
N SER A 187 -0.09 20.88 27.08
CA SER A 187 0.77 21.27 28.19
C SER A 187 1.46 22.60 27.95
N ALA A 188 2.06 22.81 26.79
CA ALA A 188 2.73 24.09 26.51
C ALA A 188 1.75 25.25 26.24
N LEU A 189 0.50 24.94 25.83
CA LEU A 189 -0.58 25.93 25.74
C LEU A 189 -0.99 26.43 27.13
N LEU A 190 -0.99 25.50 28.10
CA LEU A 190 -1.31 25.79 29.50
C LEU A 190 -0.11 26.31 30.31
N GLY A 191 1.10 26.31 29.72
CA GLY A 191 2.33 26.72 30.42
C GLY A 191 2.80 25.70 31.47
N GLU A 192 2.43 24.45 31.32
CA GLU A 192 2.85 23.32 32.13
C GLU A 192 4.25 22.82 31.75
N GLU A 193 4.88 22.00 32.60
CA GLU A 193 6.11 21.31 32.25
C GLU A 193 5.93 20.33 31.09
N ASN A 194 7.04 19.97 30.44
CA ASN A 194 6.96 19.12 29.24
C ASN A 194 6.38 17.73 29.55
N VAL A 195 5.35 17.36 28.82
CA VAL A 195 4.80 16.00 28.81
C VAL A 195 5.80 15.08 28.12
N THR A 196 6.23 14.02 28.79
CA THR A 196 7.24 13.08 28.34
C THR A 196 6.64 11.76 27.81
N ALA A 197 5.33 11.54 28.03
CA ALA A 197 4.66 10.31 27.59
C ALA A 197 4.60 10.19 26.06
N SER A 198 4.98 9.03 25.57
CA SER A 198 5.04 8.72 24.11
C SER A 198 3.69 8.37 23.49
N HIS A 199 2.66 8.08 24.30
CA HIS A 199 1.33 7.67 23.86
C HIS A 199 0.23 8.56 24.43
N ALA A 200 -0.87 8.70 23.71
CA ALA A 200 -1.93 9.66 24.01
C ALA A 200 -2.55 9.50 25.41
N ALA A 201 -2.80 8.28 25.84
CA ALA A 201 -3.36 8.01 27.18
C ALA A 201 -2.44 8.50 28.32
N GLY A 202 -1.12 8.30 28.16
CA GLY A 202 -0.12 8.80 29.10
C GLY A 202 -0.04 10.32 29.12
N GLN A 203 -0.13 10.96 27.95
CA GLN A 203 -0.16 12.43 27.83
C GLN A 203 -1.37 13.02 28.53
N ILE A 204 -2.57 12.48 28.32
CA ILE A 204 -3.79 12.92 29.01
C ILE A 204 -3.61 12.85 30.52
N ARG A 205 -3.10 11.73 31.03
CA ARG A 205 -2.87 11.56 32.46
C ARG A 205 -1.87 12.57 33.04
N GLN A 206 -0.79 12.87 32.29
CA GLN A 206 0.21 13.86 32.73
C GLN A 206 -0.35 15.28 32.75
N ILE A 207 -1.08 15.69 31.69
CA ILE A 207 -1.73 17.00 31.57
C ILE A 207 -2.70 17.20 32.73
N LEU A 208 -3.59 16.24 33.00
CA LEU A 208 -4.55 16.35 34.09
C LEU A 208 -3.90 16.46 35.47
N ARG A 209 -2.73 15.84 35.69
CA ARG A 209 -1.98 15.96 36.95
C ARG A 209 -1.30 17.31 37.11
N GLN A 210 -0.86 17.94 36.03
CA GLN A 210 -0.15 19.22 36.05
C GLN A 210 -1.10 20.42 35.95
N LEU A 211 -2.38 20.20 35.66
CA LEU A 211 -3.39 21.26 35.50
C LEU A 211 -3.43 22.29 36.66
N PRO A 212 -3.24 21.91 37.94
CA PRO A 212 -3.18 22.89 39.03
C PRO A 212 -1.96 23.84 39.00
N GLN A 213 -0.92 23.50 38.19
CA GLN A 213 0.32 24.29 38.04
C GLN A 213 0.30 25.13 36.73
N ALA A 214 -0.84 25.20 36.03
CA ALA A 214 -0.98 25.94 34.78
C ALA A 214 -0.69 27.44 34.96
N ASN A 215 0.08 28.02 34.04
CA ASN A 215 0.42 29.42 34.04
C ASN A 215 -0.68 30.24 33.34
N GLY A 216 -1.41 31.07 34.08
CA GLY A 216 -2.51 31.90 33.56
C GLY A 216 -2.11 32.84 32.40
N TYR A 217 -0.88 33.37 32.42
CA TYR A 217 -0.38 34.24 31.34
C TYR A 217 -0.09 33.42 30.07
N ALA A 218 0.46 32.22 30.20
CA ALA A 218 0.66 31.30 29.08
C ALA A 218 -0.67 30.88 28.46
N CYS A 219 -1.66 30.54 29.34
CA CYS A 219 -3.03 30.23 28.89
C CYS A 219 -3.64 31.39 28.11
N ALA A 220 -3.54 32.62 28.63
CA ALA A 220 -4.09 33.79 27.94
C ALA A 220 -3.49 33.98 26.54
N VAL A 221 -2.16 33.89 26.43
CA VAL A 221 -1.46 33.99 25.12
C VAL A 221 -1.85 32.83 24.19
N GLY A 222 -1.90 31.60 24.71
CA GLY A 222 -2.21 30.40 23.96
C GLY A 222 -3.63 30.40 23.41
N PHE A 223 -4.63 30.65 24.28
CA PHE A 223 -6.04 30.68 23.86
C PHE A 223 -6.38 31.91 23.00
N ALA A 224 -5.78 33.10 23.27
CA ALA A 224 -5.91 34.24 22.37
C ALA A 224 -5.31 33.96 21.01
N GLY A 225 -4.16 33.25 20.94
CA GLY A 225 -3.55 32.81 19.69
C GLY A 225 -4.44 31.83 18.93
N LEU A 226 -5.04 30.83 19.61
CA LEU A 226 -6.01 29.90 19.01
C LEU A 226 -7.23 30.65 18.43
N LEU A 227 -7.82 31.54 19.22
CA LEU A 227 -8.97 32.35 18.80
C LEU A 227 -8.62 33.18 17.58
N PHE A 228 -7.49 33.87 17.58
CA PHE A 228 -7.00 34.66 16.46
C PHE A 228 -6.85 33.82 15.17
N LEU A 229 -6.24 32.65 15.27
CA LEU A 229 -6.05 31.74 14.13
C LEU A 229 -7.38 31.21 13.57
N VAL A 230 -8.31 30.81 14.45
CA VAL A 230 -9.64 30.33 14.06
C VAL A 230 -10.48 31.45 13.42
N LEU A 231 -10.46 32.66 13.99
CA LEU A 231 -11.18 33.80 13.43
C LEU A 231 -10.70 34.16 12.02
N LEU A 232 -9.38 34.21 11.81
CA LEU A 232 -8.83 34.47 10.47
C LEU A 232 -9.13 33.33 9.50
N GLU A 233 -9.13 32.08 9.95
CA GLU A 233 -9.52 30.95 9.11
C GLU A 233 -11.01 31.05 8.69
N GLN A 234 -11.90 31.30 9.64
CA GLN A 234 -13.34 31.42 9.37
C GLN A 234 -13.64 32.62 8.50
N SER A 235 -12.96 33.77 8.73
CA SER A 235 -13.09 34.96 7.88
C SER A 235 -12.68 34.64 6.44
N GLY A 236 -11.60 33.90 6.24
CA GLY A 236 -11.18 33.44 4.91
C GLY A 236 -12.20 32.51 4.26
N LYS A 237 -12.73 31.52 4.99
CA LYS A 237 -13.76 30.62 4.46
C LYS A 237 -15.05 31.33 4.07
N ARG A 238 -15.46 32.37 4.83
CA ARG A 238 -16.75 33.06 4.64
C ARG A 238 -16.68 34.15 3.61
N TRP A 239 -15.61 34.96 3.55
CA TRP A 239 -15.55 36.20 2.78
C TRP A 239 -14.49 36.24 1.68
N ALA A 240 -13.59 35.27 1.59
CA ALA A 240 -12.51 35.25 0.60
C ALA A 240 -12.99 34.85 -0.81
N ASN A 241 -13.86 35.61 -1.43
CA ASN A 241 -14.42 35.32 -2.76
C ASN A 241 -13.54 35.80 -3.94
N GLN A 242 -12.37 36.41 -3.67
CA GLN A 242 -11.36 36.91 -4.61
C GLN A 242 -11.86 37.88 -5.72
N LYS A 243 -13.12 38.36 -5.66
CA LYS A 243 -13.70 39.27 -6.66
C LYS A 243 -13.40 40.74 -6.36
N THR A 244 -13.25 41.12 -5.09
CA THR A 244 -12.99 42.50 -4.64
C THR A 244 -11.60 42.60 -4.00
N MET A 245 -11.06 43.84 -3.93
CA MET A 245 -9.77 44.08 -3.24
C MET A 245 -9.83 43.68 -1.78
N LEU A 246 -10.92 44.02 -1.07
CA LEU A 246 -11.13 43.63 0.33
C LEU A 246 -11.12 42.12 0.49
N SER A 247 -11.80 41.39 -0.36
CA SER A 247 -11.83 39.92 -0.35
C SER A 247 -10.45 39.28 -0.60
N ARG A 248 -9.64 39.87 -1.48
CA ARG A 248 -8.23 39.43 -1.69
C ARG A 248 -7.38 39.69 -0.45
N THR A 249 -7.57 40.82 0.21
CA THR A 249 -6.86 41.13 1.47
C THR A 249 -7.23 40.18 2.57
N ILE A 250 -8.52 39.88 2.77
CA ILE A 250 -8.99 38.88 3.73
C ILE A 250 -8.40 37.50 3.40
N TRP A 251 -8.38 37.10 2.13
CA TRP A 251 -7.78 35.85 1.68
C TRP A 251 -6.30 35.78 2.03
N PHE A 252 -5.53 36.84 1.79
CA PHE A 252 -4.09 36.88 2.12
C PHE A 252 -3.86 36.75 3.63
N PHE A 253 -4.59 37.49 4.46
CA PHE A 253 -4.48 37.36 5.93
C PHE A 253 -4.89 35.97 6.42
N SER A 254 -5.92 35.38 5.84
CA SER A 254 -6.35 34.03 6.22
C SER A 254 -5.29 32.97 5.87
N ILE A 255 -4.61 33.08 4.75
CA ILE A 255 -3.55 32.15 4.37
C ILE A 255 -2.30 32.35 5.23
N THR A 256 -1.89 33.59 5.47
CA THR A 256 -0.71 33.94 6.27
C THR A 256 -0.98 34.01 7.78
N ARG A 257 -2.16 33.57 8.24
CA ARG A 257 -2.61 33.68 9.65
C ARG A 257 -1.59 33.19 10.66
N ALA A 258 -0.88 32.09 10.39
CA ALA A 258 0.15 31.54 11.29
C ALA A 258 1.32 32.51 11.45
N PHE A 259 1.77 33.14 10.35
CA PHE A 259 2.82 34.13 10.37
C PHE A 259 2.38 35.42 11.09
N MET A 260 1.15 35.89 10.82
CA MET A 260 0.58 37.04 11.50
C MET A 260 0.42 36.82 13.01
N CYS A 261 -0.04 35.61 13.41
CA CYS A 261 -0.10 35.21 14.82
C CYS A 261 1.29 35.23 15.47
N LEU A 262 2.28 34.67 14.80
CA LEU A 262 3.66 34.67 15.24
C LEU A 262 4.17 36.10 15.46
N LEU A 263 4.03 36.99 14.50
CA LEU A 263 4.47 38.38 14.58
C LEU A 263 3.78 39.14 15.72
N LEU A 264 2.45 39.04 15.80
CA LEU A 264 1.67 39.73 16.83
C LEU A 264 2.10 39.33 18.25
N PHE A 265 2.08 38.04 18.52
CA PHE A 265 2.39 37.55 19.88
C PHE A 265 3.88 37.59 20.20
N THR A 266 4.78 37.60 19.22
CA THR A 266 6.21 37.89 19.42
C THR A 266 6.40 39.36 19.81
N GLY A 267 5.70 40.29 19.16
CA GLY A 267 5.70 41.71 19.53
C GLY A 267 5.17 41.96 20.92
N VAL A 268 4.05 41.34 21.27
CA VAL A 268 3.50 41.42 22.66
C VAL A 268 4.48 40.84 23.67
N SER A 269 5.07 39.68 23.38
CA SER A 269 6.07 39.03 24.24
C SER A 269 7.30 39.92 24.47
N TYR A 270 7.81 40.55 23.40
CA TYR A 270 8.91 41.48 23.47
C TYR A 270 8.57 42.67 24.39
N ALA A 271 7.41 43.31 24.16
CA ALA A 271 6.98 44.46 24.94
C ALA A 271 6.87 44.15 26.45
N VAL A 272 6.37 42.96 26.81
CA VAL A 272 6.11 42.54 28.19
C VAL A 272 7.36 41.99 28.87
N ASN A 273 8.24 41.27 28.19
CA ASN A 273 9.36 40.54 28.78
C ASN A 273 10.72 41.25 28.65
N LYS A 274 10.85 42.27 27.75
CA LYS A 274 12.13 42.98 27.49
C LYS A 274 12.83 43.47 28.77
N HIS A 275 12.11 43.98 29.74
CA HIS A 275 12.66 44.58 30.97
C HIS A 275 12.76 43.60 32.15
N ARG A 276 12.34 42.32 31.97
CA ARG A 276 12.27 41.32 33.06
C ARG A 276 13.48 40.38 33.15
N GLY A 277 14.43 40.49 32.22
CA GLY A 277 15.63 39.67 32.20
C GLY A 277 15.36 38.15 32.11
N LYS A 278 15.83 37.40 33.11
CA LYS A 278 15.64 35.94 33.17
C LYS A 278 14.25 35.49 33.66
N HIS A 279 13.45 36.37 34.26
CA HIS A 279 12.13 36.05 34.82
C HIS A 279 11.01 36.50 33.89
N THR A 280 10.86 35.77 32.76
CA THR A 280 9.77 35.98 31.80
C THR A 280 8.41 35.58 32.41
N LEU A 281 7.30 36.27 32.09
CA LEU A 281 5.95 35.94 32.55
C LEU A 281 5.44 34.58 32.06
N PHE A 282 5.91 34.18 30.91
CA PHE A 282 5.63 32.90 30.28
C PHE A 282 6.85 32.46 29.47
N ASP A 283 6.93 31.18 29.20
CA ASP A 283 8.04 30.56 28.49
C ASP A 283 8.20 31.07 27.06
N ILE A 284 9.42 31.48 26.72
CA ILE A 284 9.82 31.89 25.35
C ILE A 284 10.79 30.91 24.75
N VAL A 285 10.93 30.95 23.43
CA VAL A 285 11.72 29.97 22.66
C VAL A 285 13.23 30.14 22.86
N GLN A 286 13.72 31.37 23.03
CA GLN A 286 15.14 31.72 23.21
C GLN A 286 16.05 31.18 22.10
N LEU A 287 15.80 31.57 20.86
CA LEU A 287 16.64 31.17 19.73
C LEU A 287 18.10 31.61 19.94
N LYS A 288 19.03 30.66 19.95
CA LYS A 288 20.44 30.92 20.33
C LYS A 288 21.38 31.03 19.15
N TYR A 289 20.97 30.50 17.96
CA TYR A 289 21.84 30.37 16.80
C TYR A 289 21.27 31.07 15.57
N SER A 290 22.09 31.83 14.88
CA SER A 290 21.77 32.45 13.59
C SER A 290 22.77 31.96 12.55
N GLY A 291 22.26 31.38 11.47
CA GLY A 291 23.07 30.89 10.38
C GLY A 291 22.77 29.43 10.00
N ILE A 292 23.49 28.92 9.03
CA ILE A 292 23.43 27.52 8.60
C ILE A 292 24.60 26.78 9.22
N SER A 293 24.34 25.64 9.84
CA SER A 293 25.37 24.78 10.42
C SER A 293 26.31 24.27 9.33
N ALA A 294 27.61 24.15 9.64
CA ALA A 294 28.54 23.49 8.76
C ALA A 294 28.12 22.04 8.48
N PRO A 295 28.38 21.53 7.27
CA PRO A 295 28.04 20.15 6.96
C PRO A 295 28.81 19.18 7.88
N GLU A 296 28.09 18.28 8.53
CA GLU A 296 28.65 17.26 9.41
C GLU A 296 27.98 15.91 9.13
N VAL A 297 28.76 14.84 9.10
CA VAL A 297 28.26 13.48 8.91
C VAL A 297 27.91 12.89 10.27
N PRO A 298 26.68 12.46 10.51
CA PRO A 298 26.34 11.74 11.75
C PRO A 298 27.23 10.49 11.91
N SER A 299 27.61 10.17 13.16
CA SER A 299 28.49 9.02 13.39
C SER A 299 27.83 7.71 12.94
N ALA A 300 28.62 6.78 12.39
CA ALA A 300 28.14 5.49 11.88
C ALA A 300 27.40 4.69 12.99
N THR A 301 27.89 4.78 14.22
CA THR A 301 27.22 4.14 15.39
C THR A 301 25.84 4.72 15.66
N LEU A 302 25.68 6.03 15.53
CA LEU A 302 24.39 6.71 15.72
C LEU A 302 23.43 6.39 14.57
N ILE A 303 23.92 6.35 13.33
CA ILE A 303 23.11 5.93 12.16
C ILE A 303 22.55 4.52 12.37
N GLY A 304 23.38 3.55 12.80
CA GLY A 304 22.92 2.19 13.07
C GLY A 304 21.86 2.13 14.19
N LYS A 305 22.04 2.91 15.25
CA LYS A 305 21.05 2.96 16.36
C LYS A 305 19.76 3.70 15.98
N ALA A 306 19.83 4.70 15.10
CA ALA A 306 18.68 5.48 14.62
C ALA A 306 17.87 4.73 13.54
N PHE A 307 18.46 3.75 12.86
CA PHE A 307 17.85 3.05 11.72
C PHE A 307 16.46 2.44 12.04
N PRO A 308 16.24 1.71 13.16
CA PRO A 308 14.91 1.18 13.48
C PRO A 308 13.84 2.28 13.64
N GLY A 309 14.19 3.42 14.24
CA GLY A 309 13.29 4.57 14.40
C GLY A 309 13.04 5.34 13.10
N ALA A 310 13.94 5.22 12.11
CA ALA A 310 13.82 5.89 10.81
C ALA A 310 12.84 5.18 9.88
N ILE A 311 12.63 3.87 10.02
CA ILE A 311 11.72 3.10 9.16
C ILE A 311 10.28 3.65 9.21
N PRO A 312 9.63 3.79 10.38
CA PRO A 312 8.29 4.37 10.45
C PRO A 312 8.25 5.85 10.02
N ALA A 313 9.29 6.62 10.30
CA ALA A 313 9.40 7.99 9.84
C ALA A 313 9.47 8.07 8.29
N PHE A 314 10.23 7.18 7.67
CA PHE A 314 10.28 7.04 6.22
C PHE A 314 8.92 6.65 5.65
N ILE A 315 8.31 5.56 6.16
CA ILE A 315 7.02 5.05 5.64
C ILE A 315 5.94 6.12 5.77
N GLY A 316 5.76 6.71 6.95
CA GLY A 316 4.76 7.75 7.17
C GLY A 316 5.00 8.99 6.32
N GLY A 317 6.24 9.47 6.26
CA GLY A 317 6.62 10.66 5.50
C GLY A 317 6.49 10.49 4.00
N ILE A 318 6.94 9.37 3.44
CA ILE A 318 6.87 9.12 1.98
C ILE A 318 5.42 8.90 1.51
N LEU A 319 4.61 8.22 2.31
CA LEU A 319 3.19 8.00 1.97
C LEU A 319 2.42 9.31 1.95
N GLU A 320 2.62 10.17 2.95
CA GLU A 320 2.03 11.53 2.96
C GLU A 320 2.51 12.31 1.73
N HIS A 321 3.80 12.31 1.46
CA HIS A 321 4.42 13.04 0.34
C HIS A 321 3.85 12.62 -1.02
N VAL A 322 3.83 11.30 -1.31
CA VAL A 322 3.34 10.76 -2.59
C VAL A 322 1.82 10.90 -2.71
N ALA A 323 1.06 10.71 -1.63
CA ALA A 323 -0.38 10.90 -1.64
C ALA A 323 -0.77 12.35 -1.97
N ILE A 324 -0.05 13.34 -1.41
CA ILE A 324 -0.25 14.76 -1.70
C ILE A 324 0.10 15.07 -3.16
N ALA A 325 1.26 14.60 -3.63
CA ALA A 325 1.69 14.78 -5.02
C ALA A 325 0.62 14.27 -6.00
N ARG A 326 0.11 13.06 -5.77
CA ARG A 326 -0.95 12.45 -6.58
C ARG A 326 -2.27 13.23 -6.50
N ALA A 327 -2.71 13.61 -5.30
CA ALA A 327 -3.98 14.32 -5.10
C ALA A 327 -4.01 15.67 -5.83
N PHE A 328 -2.91 16.44 -5.77
CA PHE A 328 -2.82 17.73 -6.48
C PHE A 328 -2.57 17.56 -7.98
N GLY A 329 -1.89 16.49 -8.41
CA GLY A 329 -1.80 16.10 -9.81
C GLY A 329 -3.18 15.90 -10.43
N VAL A 330 -4.03 15.08 -9.79
CA VAL A 330 -5.42 14.86 -10.22
C VAL A 330 -6.23 16.14 -10.18
N LYS A 331 -6.15 16.91 -9.08
CA LYS A 331 -6.90 18.18 -8.92
C LYS A 331 -6.56 19.21 -9.97
N ASN A 332 -5.32 19.30 -10.39
CA ASN A 332 -4.81 20.32 -11.32
C ASN A 332 -4.51 19.75 -12.72
N ASN A 333 -4.98 18.53 -12.99
CA ASN A 333 -4.94 17.85 -14.29
C ASN A 333 -3.53 17.66 -14.86
N TYR A 334 -2.61 17.11 -14.05
CA TYR A 334 -1.30 16.64 -14.49
C TYR A 334 -0.91 15.34 -13.75
N VAL A 335 0.00 14.59 -14.36
CA VAL A 335 0.49 13.32 -13.81
C VAL A 335 1.73 13.58 -12.96
N SER A 336 1.72 13.07 -11.71
CA SER A 336 2.90 13.01 -10.84
C SER A 336 3.60 11.67 -11.00
N ASP A 337 4.92 11.68 -11.09
CA ASP A 337 5.73 10.46 -11.11
C ASP A 337 6.08 10.02 -9.68
N GLN A 338 5.45 8.93 -9.22
CA GLN A 338 5.65 8.42 -7.87
C GLN A 338 7.10 8.01 -7.60
N THR A 339 7.74 7.35 -8.54
CA THR A 339 9.13 6.89 -8.37
C THR A 339 10.08 8.06 -8.28
N GLN A 340 9.81 9.13 -9.06
CA GLN A 340 10.59 10.36 -9.00
C GLN A 340 10.38 11.07 -7.66
N GLU A 341 9.15 11.13 -7.13
CA GLU A 341 8.88 11.71 -5.81
C GLU A 341 9.57 10.92 -4.68
N VAL A 342 9.63 9.58 -4.76
CA VAL A 342 10.40 8.75 -3.81
C VAL A 342 11.89 9.03 -3.93
N THR A 343 12.40 9.16 -5.15
CA THR A 343 13.82 9.49 -5.38
C THR A 343 14.17 10.85 -4.79
N TYR A 344 13.34 11.88 -5.06
CA TYR A 344 13.51 13.21 -4.47
C TYR A 344 13.48 13.15 -2.94
N PHE A 345 12.47 12.45 -2.37
CA PHE A 345 12.36 12.30 -0.92
C PHE A 345 13.59 11.65 -0.29
N GLY A 346 14.16 10.66 -0.96
CA GLY A 346 15.41 10.03 -0.55
C GLY A 346 16.58 11.00 -0.59
N VAL A 347 16.80 11.65 -1.74
CA VAL A 347 17.91 12.58 -1.96
C VAL A 347 17.85 13.76 -1.00
N ILE A 348 16.66 14.38 -0.83
CA ILE A 348 16.55 15.54 0.05
C ILE A 348 16.82 15.20 1.52
N ASN A 349 16.30 14.10 2.03
CA ASN A 349 16.55 13.70 3.41
C ASN A 349 18.01 13.32 3.64
N PHE A 350 18.65 12.68 2.66
CA PHE A 350 20.06 12.37 2.70
C PHE A 350 20.92 13.64 2.71
N VAL A 351 20.71 14.56 1.76
CA VAL A 351 21.54 15.79 1.66
C VAL A 351 21.26 16.74 2.84
N ASN A 352 19.99 16.86 3.25
CA ASN A 352 19.61 17.74 4.35
C ASN A 352 20.19 17.27 5.70
N SER A 353 20.42 15.97 5.88
CA SER A 353 20.98 15.40 7.11
C SER A 353 22.39 15.92 7.46
N PHE A 354 23.17 16.34 6.47
CA PHE A 354 24.50 16.91 6.69
C PHE A 354 24.47 18.28 7.40
N PHE A 355 23.33 18.97 7.39
CA PHE A 355 23.16 20.30 7.99
C PHE A 355 22.43 20.27 9.35
N HIS A 356 22.58 19.22 10.13
CA HIS A 356 21.88 18.99 11.41
C HIS A 356 20.36 19.12 11.31
N SER A 357 19.83 18.82 10.13
CA SER A 357 18.42 18.98 9.81
C SER A 357 17.62 17.74 10.17
N MET A 358 16.37 17.95 10.58
CA MET A 358 15.40 16.87 10.72
C MET A 358 14.85 16.38 9.38
N GLY A 359 14.22 15.22 9.40
CA GLY A 359 13.56 14.69 8.21
C GLY A 359 12.47 15.62 7.66
N VAL A 360 12.34 15.64 6.32
CA VAL A 360 11.44 16.54 5.59
C VAL A 360 10.58 15.78 4.59
N GLY A 361 9.43 16.36 4.23
CA GLY A 361 8.49 15.80 3.28
C GLY A 361 7.49 16.81 2.74
N GLY A 362 6.53 16.36 1.93
CA GLY A 362 5.41 17.17 1.47
C GLY A 362 4.42 17.42 2.60
N ALA A 363 3.77 18.60 2.62
CA ALA A 363 2.71 18.89 3.58
C ALA A 363 1.44 19.38 2.87
N MET A 364 0.30 18.76 3.22
CA MET A 364 -1.00 19.04 2.59
C MET A 364 -1.41 20.50 2.71
N SER A 365 -1.24 21.11 3.90
CA SER A 365 -1.63 22.50 4.16
C SER A 365 -0.85 23.48 3.27
N ARG A 366 0.46 23.33 3.17
CA ARG A 366 1.34 24.18 2.33
C ARG A 366 1.07 23.98 0.86
N THR A 367 0.92 22.74 0.42
CA THR A 367 0.63 22.39 -0.98
C THR A 367 -0.73 22.96 -1.42
N SER A 368 -1.73 22.94 -0.53
CA SER A 368 -3.02 23.56 -0.78
C SER A 368 -2.90 25.06 -1.02
N VAL A 369 -2.11 25.76 -0.20
CA VAL A 369 -1.85 27.20 -0.36
C VAL A 369 -1.11 27.50 -1.67
N ASN A 370 -0.09 26.70 -1.99
CA ASN A 370 0.65 26.82 -3.25
C ASN A 370 -0.27 26.72 -4.48
N SER A 371 -1.14 25.72 -4.46
CA SER A 371 -2.18 25.52 -5.49
C SER A 371 -3.17 26.69 -5.56
N MET A 372 -3.61 27.24 -4.40
CA MET A 372 -4.50 28.41 -4.35
C MET A 372 -3.83 29.69 -4.91
N CYS A 373 -2.52 29.84 -4.74
CA CYS A 373 -1.73 30.91 -5.35
C CYS A 373 -1.57 30.73 -6.87
N LYS A 374 -2.11 29.65 -7.44
CA LYS A 374 -2.04 29.33 -8.88
C LYS A 374 -0.60 29.24 -9.40
N VAL A 375 0.27 28.59 -8.60
CA VAL A 375 1.67 28.32 -8.98
C VAL A 375 1.75 27.65 -10.36
N LYS A 376 2.73 28.02 -11.14
CA LYS A 376 2.91 27.53 -12.51
C LYS A 376 4.05 26.55 -12.65
N SER A 377 5.09 26.66 -11.80
CA SER A 377 6.24 25.79 -11.86
C SER A 377 6.87 25.56 -10.47
N PRO A 378 7.74 24.55 -10.30
CA PRO A 378 8.50 24.36 -9.08
C PRO A 378 9.51 25.50 -8.78
N LEU A 379 9.68 26.47 -9.69
CA LEU A 379 10.58 27.63 -9.51
C LEU A 379 10.20 28.49 -8.28
N SER A 380 8.90 28.49 -7.89
CA SER A 380 8.44 29.10 -6.64
C SER A 380 9.23 28.62 -5.41
N GLY A 381 9.79 27.41 -5.45
CA GLY A 381 10.65 26.86 -4.41
C GLY A 381 11.92 27.68 -4.15
N LEU A 382 12.56 28.23 -5.19
CA LEU A 382 13.72 29.11 -5.00
C LEU A 382 13.35 30.41 -4.28
N VAL A 383 12.19 30.96 -4.57
CA VAL A 383 11.69 32.15 -3.86
C VAL A 383 11.40 31.83 -2.39
N THR A 384 10.76 30.68 -2.13
CA THR A 384 10.55 30.18 -0.77
C THR A 384 11.88 30.06 -0.02
N THR A 385 12.88 29.47 -0.64
CA THR A 385 14.24 29.33 -0.06
C THR A 385 14.85 30.69 0.26
N ALA A 386 14.75 31.67 -0.64
CA ALA A 386 15.28 33.02 -0.41
C ALA A 386 14.63 33.67 0.83
N VAL A 387 13.31 33.55 1.00
CA VAL A 387 12.59 34.04 2.19
C VAL A 387 13.11 33.36 3.47
N ILE A 388 13.28 32.06 3.46
CA ILE A 388 13.78 31.30 4.60
C ILE A 388 15.23 31.72 4.94
N LEU A 389 16.12 31.87 3.94
CA LEU A 389 17.47 32.31 4.16
C LEU A 389 17.54 33.71 4.77
N VAL A 390 16.74 34.66 4.26
CA VAL A 390 16.59 36.00 4.87
C VAL A 390 16.16 35.91 6.33
N CYS A 391 15.22 35.00 6.63
CA CYS A 391 14.77 34.77 8.00
C CYS A 391 15.89 34.21 8.89
N ILE A 392 16.66 33.22 8.44
CA ILE A 392 17.77 32.61 9.18
C ILE A 392 18.86 33.64 9.48
N PHE A 393 19.27 34.47 8.50
CA PHE A 393 20.42 35.34 8.66
C PHE A 393 20.08 36.72 9.25
N LYS A 394 18.85 37.23 9.08
CA LYS A 394 18.48 38.60 9.47
C LYS A 394 17.43 38.72 10.54
N LEU A 395 16.49 37.74 10.64
CA LEU A 395 15.33 37.82 11.53
C LEU A 395 15.45 36.95 12.79
N SER A 396 16.51 36.17 12.95
CA SER A 396 16.72 35.26 14.08
C SER A 396 16.62 35.95 15.44
N GLY A 397 17.13 37.18 15.58
CA GLY A 397 17.04 37.97 16.79
C GLY A 397 15.61 38.35 17.19
N ALA A 398 14.73 38.58 16.22
CA ALA A 398 13.31 38.82 16.51
C ALA A 398 12.59 37.55 16.96
N LEU A 399 12.99 36.41 16.44
CA LEU A 399 12.39 35.10 16.77
C LEU A 399 12.75 34.61 18.19
N TYR A 400 13.73 35.23 18.87
CA TYR A 400 14.09 34.92 20.26
C TYR A 400 12.92 35.07 21.24
N TRP A 401 12.04 36.05 21.01
CA TRP A 401 10.93 36.38 21.91
C TRP A 401 9.64 35.62 21.67
N ILE A 402 9.63 34.60 20.84
CA ILE A 402 8.42 33.82 20.49
C ILE A 402 7.91 33.08 21.73
N PRO A 403 6.62 33.25 22.15
CA PRO A 403 6.02 32.45 23.21
C PRO A 403 5.86 31.00 22.83
N LYS A 404 6.21 30.04 23.68
CA LYS A 404 5.98 28.61 23.43
C LYS A 404 4.50 28.28 23.25
N ALA A 405 3.61 28.97 23.98
CA ALA A 405 2.16 28.82 23.86
C ALA A 405 1.64 29.18 22.44
N THR A 406 2.22 30.25 21.81
CA THR A 406 1.86 30.64 20.44
C THR A 406 2.24 29.57 19.43
N LEU A 407 3.43 28.97 19.56
CA LEU A 407 3.81 27.85 18.68
C LEU A 407 2.85 26.67 18.84
N SER A 408 2.44 26.36 20.08
CA SER A 408 1.49 25.28 20.34
C SER A 408 0.11 25.55 19.73
N ALA A 409 -0.39 26.80 19.79
CA ALA A 409 -1.62 27.20 19.12
C ALA A 409 -1.53 27.01 17.59
N ILE A 410 -0.39 27.38 16.99
CA ILE A 410 -0.13 27.17 15.55
C ILE A 410 -0.11 25.67 15.22
N ILE A 411 0.51 24.83 16.04
CA ILE A 411 0.56 23.38 15.83
C ILE A 411 -0.83 22.77 15.87
N ILE A 412 -1.62 23.07 16.92
CA ILE A 412 -2.98 22.54 17.09
C ILE A 412 -3.84 22.88 15.84
N THR A 413 -3.81 24.13 15.39
CA THR A 413 -4.57 24.52 14.19
C THR A 413 -4.04 23.90 12.90
N ALA A 414 -2.74 23.59 12.83
CA ALA A 414 -2.15 22.95 11.64
C ALA A 414 -2.47 21.44 11.56
N VAL A 415 -2.59 20.74 12.70
CA VAL A 415 -2.86 19.29 12.71
C VAL A 415 -4.36 18.96 12.77
N ALA A 416 -5.21 19.89 13.24
CA ALA A 416 -6.66 19.65 13.32
C ALA A 416 -7.31 19.17 12.00
N PRO A 417 -6.95 19.70 10.81
CA PRO A 417 -7.49 19.21 9.55
C PRO A 417 -7.04 17.79 9.14
N LEU A 418 -6.02 17.24 9.80
CA LEU A 418 -5.53 15.86 9.55
C LEU A 418 -6.41 14.83 10.24
N VAL A 419 -7.19 15.22 11.25
CA VAL A 419 -8.15 14.33 11.93
C VAL A 419 -9.31 14.06 10.98
N ARG A 420 -9.41 12.80 10.54
CA ARG A 420 -10.49 12.37 9.67
C ARG A 420 -11.82 12.30 10.41
N SER A 421 -12.89 12.61 9.70
CA SER A 421 -14.23 12.62 10.30
C SER A 421 -14.73 11.19 10.59
N PRO A 422 -15.56 10.99 11.65
CA PRO A 422 -16.18 9.68 11.89
C PRO A 422 -17.03 9.17 10.72
N ARG A 423 -17.52 10.08 9.87
CA ARG A 423 -18.29 9.72 8.65
C ARG A 423 -17.44 9.01 7.63
N GLU A 424 -16.15 9.34 7.51
CA GLU A 424 -15.20 8.65 6.61
C GLU A 424 -14.95 7.21 7.08
N PHE A 425 -14.75 7.00 8.39
CA PHE A 425 -14.61 5.66 8.96
C PHE A 425 -15.90 4.83 8.78
N TYR A 426 -17.06 5.45 8.92
CA TYR A 426 -18.34 4.79 8.62
C TYR A 426 -18.48 4.49 7.11
N GLY A 427 -17.87 5.28 6.25
CA GLY A 427 -17.74 4.99 4.82
C GLY A 427 -16.98 3.68 4.56
N PHE A 428 -15.86 3.47 5.25
CA PHE A 428 -15.10 2.21 5.15
C PHE A 428 -15.92 1.00 5.63
N TRP A 429 -16.65 1.14 6.75
CA TRP A 429 -17.57 0.11 7.24
C TRP A 429 -18.59 -0.33 6.20
N LYS A 430 -19.20 0.63 5.50
CA LYS A 430 -20.18 0.33 4.45
C LYS A 430 -19.57 -0.35 3.22
N THR A 431 -18.32 -0.02 2.90
CA THR A 431 -17.65 -0.50 1.70
C THR A 431 -17.02 -1.88 1.93
N SER A 432 -16.29 -2.04 3.02
CA SER A 432 -15.54 -3.26 3.34
C SER A 432 -15.26 -3.35 4.83
N LEU A 433 -15.72 -4.43 5.46
CA LEU A 433 -15.47 -4.68 6.88
C LEU A 433 -13.96 -4.79 7.17
N ALA A 434 -13.19 -5.38 6.26
CA ALA A 434 -11.75 -5.54 6.42
C ALA A 434 -11.02 -4.18 6.42
N ASP A 435 -11.44 -3.27 5.54
CA ASP A 435 -10.89 -1.92 5.46
C ASP A 435 -11.22 -1.12 6.73
N PHE A 436 -12.43 -1.26 7.25
CA PHE A 436 -12.80 -0.65 8.52
C PHE A 436 -11.96 -1.20 9.69
N ILE A 437 -11.80 -2.54 9.78
CA ILE A 437 -10.98 -3.17 10.82
C ILE A 437 -9.53 -2.70 10.72
N SER A 438 -8.95 -2.63 9.53
CA SER A 438 -7.57 -2.17 9.34
C SER A 438 -7.39 -0.70 9.74
N ALA A 439 -8.37 0.17 9.42
CA ALA A 439 -8.37 1.57 9.84
C ALA A 439 -8.48 1.73 11.36
N MET A 440 -9.39 0.96 11.98
CA MET A 440 -9.57 0.97 13.44
C MET A 440 -8.35 0.40 14.18
N LEU A 441 -7.75 -0.66 13.64
CA LEU A 441 -6.54 -1.25 14.19
C LEU A 441 -5.39 -0.24 14.14
N ALA A 442 -5.18 0.41 12.98
CA ALA A 442 -4.19 1.47 12.85
C ALA A 442 -4.42 2.59 13.88
N PHE A 443 -5.67 3.06 14.00
CA PHE A 443 -6.04 4.15 14.89
C PHE A 443 -5.82 3.79 16.38
N TRP A 444 -6.43 2.70 16.85
CA TRP A 444 -6.42 2.38 18.28
C TRP A 444 -5.04 1.93 18.77
N VAL A 445 -4.32 1.12 17.97
CA VAL A 445 -2.97 0.69 18.36
C VAL A 445 -2.02 1.90 18.40
N CYS A 446 -2.04 2.79 17.37
CA CYS A 446 -1.24 4.02 17.43
C CYS A 446 -1.58 4.92 18.61
N PHE A 447 -2.85 4.99 19.01
CA PHE A 447 -3.32 5.87 20.08
C PHE A 447 -2.91 5.39 21.47
N PHE A 448 -2.92 4.07 21.71
CA PHE A 448 -2.64 3.49 23.01
C PHE A 448 -1.19 2.99 23.20
N THR A 449 -0.50 2.67 22.11
CA THR A 449 0.88 2.19 22.13
C THR A 449 1.81 3.15 21.39
N THR A 450 2.63 2.64 20.49
CA THR A 450 3.52 3.47 19.69
C THR A 450 3.01 3.54 18.23
N THR A 451 3.36 4.61 17.57
CA THR A 451 2.92 4.89 16.21
C THR A 451 3.40 3.83 15.20
N TYR A 452 4.61 3.27 15.42
CA TYR A 452 5.15 2.24 14.53
C TYR A 452 4.48 0.86 14.74
N GLU A 453 4.09 0.52 15.98
CA GLU A 453 3.35 -0.70 16.29
C GLU A 453 1.97 -0.69 15.63
N GLY A 454 1.28 0.46 15.68
CA GLY A 454 -0.01 0.61 15.05
C GLY A 454 0.03 0.46 13.53
N LEU A 455 1.03 1.08 12.88
CA LEU A 455 1.21 0.93 11.43
C LEU A 455 1.56 -0.52 11.07
N ALA A 456 2.50 -1.15 11.80
CA ALA A 456 2.91 -2.53 11.56
C ALA A 456 1.75 -3.52 11.76
N ALA A 457 0.95 -3.35 12.81
CA ALA A 457 -0.22 -4.19 13.07
C ALA A 457 -1.26 -4.09 11.96
N ALA A 458 -1.57 -2.89 11.47
CA ALA A 458 -2.55 -2.69 10.41
C ALA A 458 -2.09 -3.22 9.06
N VAL A 459 -0.81 -3.00 8.69
CA VAL A 459 -0.22 -3.55 7.46
C VAL A 459 -0.15 -5.07 7.54
N GLY A 460 0.29 -5.61 8.68
CA GLY A 460 0.31 -7.06 8.92
C GLY A 460 -1.07 -7.69 8.80
N PHE A 461 -2.10 -7.06 9.38
CA PHE A 461 -3.49 -7.50 9.22
C PHE A 461 -3.92 -7.54 7.75
N ASN A 462 -3.63 -6.50 6.96
CA ASN A 462 -4.00 -6.47 5.54
C ASN A 462 -3.29 -7.56 4.72
N ILE A 463 -2.01 -7.79 4.96
CA ILE A 463 -1.27 -8.87 4.28
C ILE A 463 -1.90 -10.23 4.61
N ILE A 464 -2.16 -10.48 5.90
CA ILE A 464 -2.81 -11.72 6.35
C ILE A 464 -4.21 -11.84 5.75
N TYR A 465 -5.00 -10.76 5.74
CA TYR A 465 -6.35 -10.75 5.17
C TYR A 465 -6.34 -11.10 3.67
N VAL A 466 -5.44 -10.48 2.88
CA VAL A 466 -5.32 -10.78 1.45
C VAL A 466 -4.94 -12.23 1.20
N LEU A 467 -3.99 -12.78 1.99
CA LEU A 467 -3.61 -14.19 1.91
C LEU A 467 -4.77 -15.11 2.27
N LEU A 468 -5.46 -14.86 3.39
CA LEU A 468 -6.60 -15.65 3.82
C LEU A 468 -7.74 -15.59 2.80
N ARG A 469 -8.01 -14.43 2.24
CA ARG A 469 -9.05 -14.27 1.21
C ARG A 469 -8.77 -15.15 -0.01
N GLN A 470 -7.52 -15.27 -0.44
CA GLN A 470 -7.16 -16.14 -1.56
C GLN A 470 -7.27 -17.64 -1.20
N VAL A 471 -6.90 -18.00 0.03
CA VAL A 471 -6.97 -19.39 0.50
C VAL A 471 -8.42 -19.86 0.66
N PHE A 472 -9.30 -19.00 1.18
CA PHE A 472 -10.65 -19.38 1.59
C PHE A 472 -11.73 -19.12 0.53
N LYS A 473 -11.37 -18.66 -0.67
CA LYS A 473 -12.36 -18.44 -1.72
C LYS A 473 -12.94 -19.76 -2.22
N PRO A 474 -14.27 -19.95 -2.21
CA PRO A 474 -14.88 -21.20 -2.62
C PRO A 474 -14.80 -21.42 -4.12
N ILE A 475 -14.80 -22.70 -4.55
CA ILE A 475 -15.06 -23.09 -5.94
C ILE A 475 -16.57 -23.08 -6.15
N THR A 476 -17.05 -22.51 -7.25
CA THR A 476 -18.43 -22.69 -7.65
C THR A 476 -18.57 -24.04 -8.36
N GLN A 477 -19.43 -24.89 -7.82
CA GLN A 477 -19.80 -26.16 -8.42
C GLN A 477 -21.19 -26.05 -9.03
N VAL A 478 -21.39 -26.66 -10.18
CA VAL A 478 -22.69 -26.72 -10.88
C VAL A 478 -22.95 -28.15 -11.31
N GLY A 479 -24.05 -28.72 -10.89
CA GLY A 479 -24.55 -30.03 -11.26
C GLY A 479 -25.96 -29.94 -11.85
N SER A 480 -26.55 -31.06 -12.19
CA SER A 480 -27.90 -31.15 -12.79
C SER A 480 -29.02 -30.50 -11.94
N THR A 481 -28.89 -30.58 -10.62
CA THR A 481 -29.88 -30.02 -9.66
C THR A 481 -29.69 -28.51 -9.42
N ASP A 482 -28.59 -27.87 -9.85
CA ASP A 482 -28.22 -26.48 -9.53
C ASP A 482 -28.69 -25.50 -10.63
N GLN A 483 -29.97 -25.50 -11.00
CA GLN A 483 -30.50 -24.67 -12.11
C GLN A 483 -30.24 -23.16 -11.94
N GLN A 484 -30.34 -22.63 -10.71
CA GLN A 484 -30.07 -21.22 -10.45
C GLN A 484 -28.62 -20.88 -10.72
N LYS A 485 -27.67 -21.71 -10.28
CA LYS A 485 -26.23 -21.48 -10.53
C LYS A 485 -25.87 -21.66 -12.00
N LEU A 486 -26.59 -22.53 -12.70
CA LEU A 486 -26.42 -22.73 -14.13
C LEU A 486 -26.85 -21.48 -14.92
N SER A 487 -28.01 -20.90 -14.58
CA SER A 487 -28.48 -19.66 -15.20
C SER A 487 -27.57 -18.47 -14.90
N GLU A 488 -27.05 -18.35 -13.68
CA GLU A 488 -26.02 -17.36 -13.33
C GLU A 488 -24.73 -17.56 -14.14
N LEU A 489 -24.33 -18.80 -14.37
CA LEU A 489 -23.16 -19.14 -15.18
C LEU A 489 -23.36 -18.75 -16.64
N GLN A 490 -24.53 -19.05 -17.23
CA GLN A 490 -24.90 -18.67 -18.59
C GLN A 490 -24.87 -17.15 -18.81
N GLN A 491 -25.38 -16.38 -17.87
CA GLN A 491 -25.41 -14.92 -17.91
C GLN A 491 -24.03 -14.26 -17.68
N SER A 492 -23.18 -14.89 -16.89
CA SER A 492 -21.92 -14.28 -16.44
C SER A 492 -20.75 -14.40 -17.41
N THR A 493 -20.86 -15.23 -18.48
CA THR A 493 -19.69 -15.54 -19.31
C THR A 493 -20.09 -15.83 -20.76
N LEU A 494 -19.43 -15.15 -21.72
CA LEU A 494 -19.56 -15.44 -23.15
C LEU A 494 -19.18 -16.88 -23.51
N SER A 495 -18.27 -17.51 -22.76
CA SER A 495 -17.87 -18.91 -22.96
C SER A 495 -18.94 -19.92 -22.51
N ALA A 496 -19.96 -19.49 -21.79
CA ALA A 496 -21.06 -20.32 -21.32
C ALA A 496 -22.34 -20.17 -22.18
N SER A 497 -22.31 -19.29 -23.19
CA SER A 497 -23.41 -19.17 -24.15
C SER A 497 -23.56 -20.48 -24.91
N GLY A 498 -24.79 -21.05 -24.95
CA GLY A 498 -25.07 -22.34 -25.58
C GLY A 498 -24.94 -23.56 -24.66
N LEU A 499 -24.77 -23.37 -23.34
CA LEU A 499 -24.97 -24.44 -22.38
C LEU A 499 -26.45 -24.90 -22.40
N PRO A 500 -26.73 -26.20 -22.23
CA PRO A 500 -28.10 -26.72 -22.13
C PRO A 500 -28.76 -26.16 -20.84
N ASP A 501 -30.08 -26.03 -20.83
CA ASP A 501 -30.85 -25.53 -19.69
C ASP A 501 -30.80 -26.49 -18.48
N THR A 502 -30.47 -27.75 -18.72
CA THR A 502 -30.21 -28.77 -17.69
C THR A 502 -28.94 -29.52 -18.01
N LEU A 503 -28.07 -29.68 -17.01
CA LEU A 503 -26.88 -30.52 -17.16
C LEU A 503 -27.26 -32.00 -17.02
N PRO A 504 -26.60 -32.92 -17.78
CA PRO A 504 -26.73 -34.36 -17.53
C PRO A 504 -26.27 -34.71 -16.09
N ASP A 505 -26.92 -35.73 -15.51
CA ASP A 505 -26.63 -36.12 -14.11
C ASP A 505 -25.23 -36.65 -13.88
N ASP A 506 -24.56 -37.07 -14.92
CA ASP A 506 -23.19 -37.60 -14.92
C ASP A 506 -22.10 -36.56 -15.26
N VAL A 507 -22.47 -35.26 -15.34
CA VAL A 507 -21.58 -34.14 -15.64
C VAL A 507 -21.55 -33.19 -14.48
N ARG A 508 -20.35 -32.72 -14.10
CA ARG A 508 -20.20 -31.69 -13.08
C ARG A 508 -19.14 -30.66 -13.47
N ILE A 509 -19.49 -29.38 -13.29
CA ILE A 509 -18.63 -28.23 -13.63
C ILE A 509 -18.07 -27.64 -12.35
N PHE A 510 -16.77 -27.40 -12.32
CA PHE A 510 -16.05 -26.72 -11.24
C PHE A 510 -15.39 -25.45 -11.78
N ARG A 511 -15.86 -24.29 -11.31
CA ARG A 511 -15.33 -23.00 -11.73
C ARG A 511 -14.42 -22.43 -10.65
N PHE A 512 -13.18 -22.16 -11.03
CA PHE A 512 -12.22 -21.49 -10.17
C PHE A 512 -12.45 -19.98 -10.22
N HIS A 513 -12.40 -19.31 -9.07
CA HIS A 513 -12.54 -17.86 -8.95
C HIS A 513 -11.20 -17.13 -8.81
N GLU A 514 -10.15 -17.86 -8.46
CA GLU A 514 -8.80 -17.37 -8.23
C GLU A 514 -7.76 -18.31 -8.85
N SER A 515 -6.52 -17.85 -8.88
CA SER A 515 -5.38 -18.67 -9.27
C SER A 515 -5.20 -19.89 -8.37
N PHE A 516 -4.65 -20.96 -8.94
CA PHE A 516 -4.45 -22.22 -8.26
C PHE A 516 -2.97 -22.35 -7.87
N PHE A 517 -2.63 -22.26 -6.58
CA PHE A 517 -1.25 -22.22 -6.09
C PHE A 517 -1.13 -22.77 -4.65
N PHE A 518 0.09 -22.91 -4.13
CA PHE A 518 0.38 -23.67 -2.91
C PHE A 518 -0.55 -23.42 -1.70
N PRO A 519 -1.00 -22.18 -1.36
CA PRO A 519 -1.83 -21.97 -0.18
C PRO A 519 -3.27 -22.52 -0.30
N ASN A 520 -3.79 -22.62 -1.53
CA ASN A 520 -5.17 -23.06 -1.77
C ASN A 520 -5.26 -24.43 -2.48
N ALA A 521 -4.16 -24.94 -3.03
CA ALA A 521 -4.15 -26.12 -3.89
C ALA A 521 -4.75 -27.37 -3.23
N TYR A 522 -4.34 -27.70 -2.02
CA TYR A 522 -4.88 -28.83 -1.29
C TYR A 522 -6.38 -28.71 -1.02
N ARG A 523 -6.81 -27.51 -0.60
CA ARG A 523 -8.21 -27.24 -0.27
C ARG A 523 -9.10 -27.33 -1.51
N LEU A 524 -8.67 -26.76 -2.64
CA LEU A 524 -9.41 -26.81 -3.89
C LEU A 524 -9.53 -28.26 -4.41
N LYS A 525 -8.41 -29.01 -4.38
CA LYS A 525 -8.42 -30.45 -4.69
C LYS A 525 -9.44 -31.20 -3.84
N THR A 526 -9.37 -31.03 -2.52
CA THR A 526 -10.25 -31.71 -1.58
C THR A 526 -11.72 -31.33 -1.79
N ALA A 527 -12.01 -30.06 -2.03
CA ALA A 527 -13.38 -29.59 -2.30
C ALA A 527 -13.98 -30.23 -3.56
N ILE A 528 -13.19 -30.40 -4.63
CA ILE A 528 -13.64 -31.09 -5.85
C ILE A 528 -13.97 -32.54 -5.55
N LEU A 529 -13.06 -33.26 -4.89
CA LEU A 529 -13.24 -34.68 -4.54
C LEU A 529 -14.44 -34.90 -3.61
N GLU A 530 -14.54 -34.12 -2.53
CA GLU A 530 -15.68 -34.19 -1.60
C GLU A 530 -17.00 -33.93 -2.27
N THR A 531 -17.06 -32.98 -3.21
CA THR A 531 -18.26 -32.70 -3.98
C THR A 531 -18.67 -33.90 -4.86
N ILE A 532 -17.70 -34.48 -5.56
CA ILE A 532 -17.96 -35.66 -6.42
C ILE A 532 -18.39 -36.84 -5.56
N GLN A 533 -17.69 -37.12 -4.47
CA GLN A 533 -18.05 -38.20 -3.54
C GLN A 533 -19.38 -38.00 -2.86
N THR A 534 -19.85 -36.76 -2.69
CA THR A 534 -21.15 -36.45 -2.10
C THR A 534 -22.29 -36.78 -3.04
N HIS A 535 -22.16 -36.39 -4.31
CA HIS A 535 -23.28 -36.42 -5.26
C HIS A 535 -23.22 -37.54 -6.31
N HIS A 536 -22.16 -38.34 -6.33
CA HIS A 536 -22.02 -39.43 -7.31
C HIS A 536 -21.63 -40.73 -6.64
N ALA A 537 -22.03 -41.85 -7.25
CA ALA A 537 -21.65 -43.18 -6.80
C ALA A 537 -20.18 -43.54 -7.13
N PRO A 538 -19.48 -44.30 -6.29
CA PRO A 538 -18.18 -44.85 -6.65
C PRO A 538 -18.31 -45.96 -7.70
N ALA A 539 -17.38 -46.02 -8.66
CA ALA A 539 -17.40 -47.06 -9.69
C ALA A 539 -17.19 -48.47 -9.13
N TYR A 540 -16.52 -48.59 -7.98
CA TYR A 540 -16.19 -49.89 -7.36
C TYR A 540 -17.29 -50.51 -6.52
N SER A 541 -18.46 -49.87 -6.34
CA SER A 541 -19.56 -50.41 -5.59
C SER A 541 -20.18 -51.66 -6.23
N THR A 542 -19.86 -51.92 -7.49
CA THR A 542 -20.36 -53.03 -8.31
C THR A 542 -19.32 -54.14 -8.55
N LEU A 543 -18.09 -54.00 -8.12
CA LEU A 543 -17.01 -55.01 -8.33
C LEU A 543 -16.94 -55.97 -7.15
N HIS A 544 -17.12 -57.26 -7.42
CA HIS A 544 -16.88 -58.36 -6.45
C HIS A 544 -15.43 -58.31 -5.99
N GLY A 545 -15.18 -58.20 -4.70
CA GLY A 545 -13.81 -58.16 -4.10
C GLY A 545 -13.37 -56.78 -3.58
N ALA A 546 -14.15 -55.72 -3.77
CA ALA A 546 -13.82 -54.37 -3.31
C ALA A 546 -13.66 -54.24 -1.77
N GLU A 547 -14.26 -55.18 -0.99
CA GLU A 547 -14.10 -55.22 0.46
C GLU A 547 -12.70 -55.59 0.94
N ALA A 548 -11.96 -56.39 0.14
CA ALA A 548 -10.61 -56.83 0.49
C ALA A 548 -9.54 -55.72 0.37
N GLU A 549 -9.79 -54.69 -0.46
CA GLU A 549 -8.90 -53.55 -0.67
C GLU A 549 -9.31 -52.30 0.12
N ARG A 550 -10.28 -52.43 1.00
CA ARG A 550 -10.80 -51.29 1.78
C ARG A 550 -9.74 -50.74 2.72
N ASN A 551 -9.52 -49.45 2.66
CA ASN A 551 -8.64 -48.74 3.59
C ASN A 551 -9.27 -48.76 5.01
N TRP A 552 -8.43 -49.07 6.03
CA TRP A 552 -8.84 -49.06 7.44
C TRP A 552 -9.32 -47.66 7.93
N SER A 553 -8.93 -46.55 7.23
CA SER A 553 -9.24 -45.19 7.63
C SER A 553 -10.69 -44.84 7.34
N VAL A 554 -11.51 -44.82 8.37
CA VAL A 554 -12.94 -44.43 8.29
C VAL A 554 -13.17 -42.92 8.35
N HIS A 555 -12.14 -42.10 8.47
CA HIS A 555 -12.31 -40.64 8.61
C HIS A 555 -12.92 -40.00 7.36
N GLY A 556 -12.44 -40.35 6.18
CA GLY A 556 -12.97 -39.88 4.89
C GLY A 556 -14.43 -40.31 4.70
N GLU A 557 -14.75 -41.56 4.97
CA GLU A 557 -16.12 -42.08 4.86
C GLU A 557 -17.11 -41.35 5.77
N ARG A 558 -16.74 -41.13 7.04
CA ARG A 558 -17.58 -40.36 7.99
C ARG A 558 -17.76 -38.91 7.53
N ARG A 559 -16.76 -38.31 6.90
CA ARG A 559 -16.87 -36.96 6.36
C ARG A 559 -17.84 -36.91 5.19
N VAL A 560 -17.69 -37.81 4.21
CA VAL A 560 -18.59 -37.92 3.06
C VAL A 560 -20.00 -38.22 3.51
N ALA A 561 -20.22 -39.12 4.46
CA ALA A 561 -21.54 -39.41 5.02
C ALA A 561 -22.22 -38.19 5.66
N ARG A 562 -21.44 -37.35 6.39
CA ARG A 562 -21.96 -36.07 6.91
C ARG A 562 -22.32 -35.09 5.81
N LEU A 563 -21.52 -35.00 4.74
CA LEU A 563 -21.78 -34.11 3.61
C LEU A 563 -23.04 -34.56 2.85
N ARG A 564 -23.22 -35.87 2.62
CA ARG A 564 -24.42 -36.46 2.02
C ARG A 564 -25.65 -36.17 2.84
N LYS A 565 -25.58 -36.37 4.17
CA LYS A 565 -26.69 -36.03 5.10
C LYS A 565 -27.04 -34.54 5.03
N LYS A 566 -26.03 -33.65 4.95
CA LYS A 566 -26.21 -32.19 4.79
C LYS A 566 -26.83 -31.83 3.43
N ALA A 567 -26.54 -32.58 2.40
CA ALA A 567 -27.11 -32.42 1.06
C ALA A 567 -28.52 -33.06 0.90
N GLY A 568 -29.07 -33.68 1.95
CA GLY A 568 -30.38 -34.31 1.91
C GLY A 568 -30.39 -35.67 1.19
N ILE A 569 -29.25 -36.29 0.96
CA ILE A 569 -29.09 -37.58 0.28
C ILE A 569 -29.34 -38.68 1.31
N VAL A 570 -30.46 -39.39 1.19
CA VAL A 570 -30.89 -40.45 2.14
C VAL A 570 -30.23 -41.79 1.75
N ASP A 571 -30.31 -42.13 0.47
CA ASP A 571 -29.78 -43.41 -0.04
C ASP A 571 -28.61 -43.18 -1.02
N PRO A 572 -27.38 -43.55 -0.64
CA PRO A 572 -26.20 -43.44 -1.52
C PRO A 572 -26.23 -44.34 -2.75
N SER A 573 -27.05 -45.41 -2.76
CA SER A 573 -27.13 -46.36 -3.87
C SER A 573 -27.86 -45.80 -5.10
N THR A 574 -28.69 -44.75 -4.91
CA THR A 574 -29.41 -44.08 -5.98
C THR A 574 -28.60 -42.98 -6.70
N LEU A 575 -27.37 -42.74 -6.27
CA LEU A 575 -26.54 -41.69 -6.87
C LEU A 575 -26.11 -42.07 -8.28
N PRO A 576 -26.14 -41.11 -9.25
CA PRO A 576 -25.67 -41.35 -10.60
C PRO A 576 -24.13 -41.48 -10.63
N PRO A 577 -23.58 -42.31 -11.53
CA PRO A 577 -22.13 -42.31 -11.78
C PRO A 577 -21.70 -40.99 -12.38
N ILE A 578 -20.41 -40.59 -12.20
CA ILE A 578 -19.86 -39.42 -12.87
C ILE A 578 -19.03 -39.86 -14.09
N SER A 579 -19.29 -39.27 -15.24
CA SER A 579 -18.56 -39.53 -16.48
C SER A 579 -17.68 -38.37 -16.89
N ILE A 580 -18.09 -37.11 -16.63
CA ILE A 580 -17.39 -35.91 -17.08
C ILE A 580 -17.23 -34.93 -15.93
N VAL A 581 -15.97 -34.55 -15.67
CA VAL A 581 -15.60 -33.47 -14.75
C VAL A 581 -15.04 -32.31 -15.54
N VAL A 582 -15.72 -31.17 -15.56
CA VAL A 582 -15.27 -29.96 -16.26
C VAL A 582 -14.61 -29.02 -15.27
N LEU A 583 -13.36 -28.66 -15.55
CA LEU A 583 -12.58 -27.70 -14.76
C LEU A 583 -12.45 -26.38 -15.54
N ASP A 584 -13.21 -25.36 -15.13
CA ASP A 584 -13.21 -24.04 -15.75
C ASP A 584 -12.05 -23.18 -15.20
N PHE A 585 -10.99 -23.09 -16.00
CA PHE A 585 -9.74 -22.36 -15.72
C PHE A 585 -9.76 -20.93 -16.27
N THR A 586 -10.88 -20.43 -16.74
CA THR A 586 -10.98 -19.09 -17.36
C THR A 586 -10.43 -17.97 -16.48
N LYS A 587 -10.54 -18.09 -15.16
CA LYS A 587 -10.02 -17.11 -14.18
C LYS A 587 -8.69 -17.52 -13.55
N VAL A 588 -8.10 -18.65 -13.93
CA VAL A 588 -6.81 -19.11 -13.41
C VAL A 588 -5.68 -18.48 -14.21
N ASN A 589 -5.04 -17.47 -13.65
CA ASN A 589 -3.94 -16.76 -14.30
C ASN A 589 -2.56 -17.25 -13.84
N HIS A 590 -2.49 -17.95 -12.71
CA HIS A 590 -1.25 -18.45 -12.14
C HIS A 590 -1.41 -19.84 -11.55
N MET A 591 -0.40 -20.70 -11.77
CA MET A 591 -0.23 -21.99 -11.11
C MET A 591 1.24 -22.18 -10.75
N ASP A 592 1.52 -22.80 -9.62
CA ASP A 592 2.86 -23.18 -9.19
C ASP A 592 3.06 -24.72 -9.26
N ALA A 593 4.26 -25.17 -8.95
CA ALA A 593 4.60 -26.60 -8.97
C ALA A 593 3.72 -27.42 -8.00
N THR A 594 3.37 -26.86 -6.84
CA THR A 594 2.51 -27.49 -5.83
C THR A 594 1.10 -27.71 -6.35
N ALA A 595 0.53 -26.67 -7.02
CA ALA A 595 -0.79 -26.76 -7.64
C ALA A 595 -0.82 -27.84 -8.74
N ILE A 596 0.21 -27.93 -9.57
CA ILE A 596 0.31 -28.97 -10.62
C ILE A 596 0.41 -30.36 -9.98
N SER A 597 1.18 -30.55 -8.92
CA SER A 597 1.26 -31.79 -8.17
C SER A 597 -0.10 -32.21 -7.59
N HIS A 598 -0.84 -31.26 -7.00
CA HIS A 598 -2.19 -31.53 -6.50
C HIS A 598 -3.19 -31.81 -7.62
N LEU A 599 -3.01 -31.23 -8.80
CA LEU A 599 -3.82 -31.53 -9.98
C LEU A 599 -3.58 -32.97 -10.48
N HIS A 600 -2.32 -33.41 -10.54
CA HIS A 600 -2.00 -34.81 -10.81
C HIS A 600 -2.63 -35.77 -9.79
N SER A 601 -2.54 -35.44 -8.50
CA SER A 601 -3.17 -36.23 -7.44
C SER A 601 -4.70 -36.24 -7.59
N LEU A 602 -5.32 -35.10 -7.94
CA LEU A 602 -6.76 -35.00 -8.22
C LEU A 602 -7.18 -35.97 -9.34
N LEU A 603 -6.47 -35.96 -10.47
CA LEU A 603 -6.77 -36.86 -11.59
C LEU A 603 -6.66 -38.32 -11.21
N LYS A 604 -5.63 -38.69 -10.45
CA LYS A 604 -5.44 -40.05 -9.94
C LYS A 604 -6.58 -40.47 -9.01
N GLU A 605 -6.91 -39.63 -8.04
CA GLU A 605 -7.97 -39.92 -7.05
C GLU A 605 -9.36 -39.95 -7.69
N LEU A 606 -9.63 -39.11 -8.70
CA LEU A 606 -10.86 -39.15 -9.49
C LEU A 606 -11.03 -40.49 -10.21
N ARG A 607 -9.96 -40.97 -10.84
CA ARG A 607 -9.98 -42.28 -11.56
C ARG A 607 -10.14 -43.45 -10.60
N LEU A 608 -9.53 -43.37 -9.42
CA LEU A 608 -9.71 -44.38 -8.39
C LEU A 608 -11.15 -44.43 -7.87
N TYR A 609 -11.82 -43.27 -7.77
CA TYR A 609 -13.21 -43.19 -7.28
C TYR A 609 -14.24 -43.50 -8.38
N ALA A 610 -14.12 -42.84 -9.51
CA ALA A 610 -15.13 -42.87 -10.58
C ALA A 610 -14.84 -43.91 -11.69
N GLY A 611 -13.71 -44.62 -11.59
CA GLY A 611 -13.26 -45.58 -12.61
C GLY A 611 -12.39 -44.95 -13.70
N PRO A 612 -11.74 -45.80 -14.55
CA PRO A 612 -10.82 -45.35 -15.58
C PRO A 612 -11.51 -44.59 -16.73
N GLY A 613 -12.83 -44.72 -16.86
CA GLY A 613 -13.61 -44.04 -17.90
C GLY A 613 -13.98 -42.59 -17.63
N VAL A 614 -13.65 -42.04 -16.45
CA VAL A 614 -13.95 -40.63 -16.13
C VAL A 614 -13.10 -39.67 -16.98
N GLU A 615 -13.76 -38.75 -17.66
CA GLU A 615 -13.10 -37.71 -18.46
C GLU A 615 -12.96 -36.42 -17.65
N VAL A 616 -11.73 -35.87 -17.63
CA VAL A 616 -11.49 -34.54 -17.07
C VAL A 616 -11.24 -33.58 -18.21
N ARG A 617 -12.09 -32.57 -18.33
CA ARG A 617 -12.11 -31.57 -19.39
C ARG A 617 -11.75 -30.21 -18.84
N PHE A 618 -10.76 -29.55 -19.43
CA PHE A 618 -10.32 -28.21 -19.07
C PHE A 618 -10.93 -27.18 -19.99
N VAL A 619 -11.33 -26.03 -19.46
CA VAL A 619 -11.89 -24.92 -20.26
C VAL A 619 -11.10 -23.65 -19.94
N GLY A 620 -10.80 -22.85 -20.97
CA GLY A 620 -10.20 -21.53 -20.81
C GLY A 620 -8.75 -21.53 -20.28
N VAL A 621 -7.99 -22.56 -20.59
CA VAL A 621 -6.58 -22.64 -20.17
C VAL A 621 -5.76 -21.60 -20.91
N SER A 622 -5.21 -20.63 -20.18
CA SER A 622 -4.38 -19.56 -20.76
C SER A 622 -3.05 -20.08 -21.30
N LYS A 623 -2.46 -19.37 -22.28
CA LYS A 623 -1.15 -19.72 -22.84
C LYS A 623 -0.07 -19.89 -21.77
N THR A 624 -0.05 -19.03 -20.77
CA THR A 624 0.91 -19.10 -19.66
C THR A 624 0.76 -20.38 -18.83
N ILE A 625 -0.47 -20.84 -18.59
CA ILE A 625 -0.73 -22.10 -17.86
C ILE A 625 -0.34 -23.30 -18.73
N ARG A 626 -0.62 -23.27 -20.04
CA ARG A 626 -0.19 -24.31 -20.97
C ARG A 626 1.32 -24.51 -20.99
N GLU A 627 2.07 -23.42 -21.13
CA GLU A 627 3.54 -23.47 -21.06
C GLU A 627 4.05 -24.07 -19.74
N ARG A 628 3.34 -23.86 -18.64
CA ARG A 628 3.68 -24.48 -17.35
C ARG A 628 3.35 -25.95 -17.30
N PHE A 629 2.21 -26.35 -17.86
CA PHE A 629 1.86 -27.77 -17.99
C PHE A 629 2.89 -28.53 -18.81
N GLU A 630 3.30 -28.01 -19.97
CA GLU A 630 4.35 -28.59 -20.81
C GLU A 630 5.66 -28.77 -20.04
N ARG A 631 6.13 -27.74 -19.33
CA ARG A 631 7.35 -27.81 -18.49
C ARG A 631 7.25 -28.82 -17.36
N ALA A 632 6.08 -28.95 -16.76
CA ALA A 632 5.82 -29.90 -15.70
C ALA A 632 5.49 -31.31 -16.22
N ARG A 633 5.58 -31.55 -17.53
CA ARG A 633 5.22 -32.81 -18.21
C ARG A 633 3.77 -33.23 -17.90
N PHE A 634 2.89 -32.25 -17.70
CA PHE A 634 1.45 -32.47 -17.60
C PHE A 634 0.86 -32.45 -18.99
N THR A 635 0.52 -33.65 -19.51
CA THR A 635 0.00 -33.78 -20.87
C THR A 635 -1.45 -33.27 -20.92
N LEU A 636 -1.71 -32.32 -21.83
CA LEU A 636 -3.02 -31.75 -22.08
C LEU A 636 -3.21 -31.70 -23.61
N HIS A 637 -4.19 -32.44 -24.13
CA HIS A 637 -4.51 -32.41 -25.57
C HIS A 637 -5.53 -31.33 -25.90
N ASP A 638 -5.40 -30.74 -27.06
CA ASP A 638 -6.41 -29.82 -27.60
C ASP A 638 -7.65 -30.55 -28.09
N ASP A 639 -8.75 -29.81 -28.16
CA ASP A 639 -10.04 -30.31 -28.64
C ASP A 639 -9.90 -30.85 -30.10
N PRO A 640 -10.26 -32.08 -30.36
CA PRO A 640 -10.19 -32.67 -31.68
C PRO A 640 -11.06 -31.98 -32.74
N TRP A 641 -12.04 -31.14 -32.32
CA TRP A 641 -12.85 -30.34 -33.24
C TRP A 641 -12.09 -29.18 -33.91
N LEU A 642 -10.90 -28.86 -33.39
CA LEU A 642 -10.01 -27.82 -33.93
C LEU A 642 -8.81 -28.40 -34.69
N ALA A 643 -8.57 -29.71 -34.59
CA ALA A 643 -7.49 -30.38 -35.30
C ALA A 643 -7.98 -30.83 -36.69
N THR A 644 -7.30 -30.37 -37.73
CA THR A 644 -7.55 -30.76 -39.13
C THR A 644 -7.12 -32.19 -39.47
N ASP A 645 -6.35 -32.83 -38.57
CA ASP A 645 -5.91 -34.23 -38.72
C ASP A 645 -6.60 -35.11 -37.67
N ARG A 646 -7.42 -36.03 -38.16
CA ARG A 646 -8.01 -37.14 -37.41
C ARG A 646 -6.95 -38.22 -37.15
N ASP A 647 -6.03 -37.97 -36.23
CA ASP A 647 -5.18 -39.03 -35.70
C ASP A 647 -5.99 -39.81 -34.66
N ASP A 648 -6.47 -40.98 -35.06
CA ASP A 648 -7.29 -41.90 -34.23
C ASP A 648 -6.49 -42.62 -33.15
N THR A 649 -5.25 -42.25 -32.87
CA THR A 649 -4.45 -42.76 -31.75
C THR A 649 -4.85 -42.09 -30.41
N TRP A 650 -6.02 -42.48 -29.94
CA TRP A 650 -6.58 -42.03 -28.66
C TRP A 650 -5.88 -42.74 -27.52
N THR A 651 -4.87 -42.12 -26.92
CA THR A 651 -4.31 -42.60 -25.64
C THR A 651 -5.35 -42.39 -24.54
N GLU A 652 -5.80 -43.46 -23.93
CA GLU A 652 -6.98 -43.61 -23.06
C GLU A 652 -7.00 -42.76 -21.77
N ASN A 653 -6.05 -41.90 -21.48
CA ASN A 653 -6.00 -41.27 -20.17
C ASN A 653 -5.53 -39.83 -20.12
N VAL A 654 -5.53 -39.08 -21.24
CA VAL A 654 -5.04 -37.70 -21.23
C VAL A 654 -6.18 -36.69 -21.12
N PRO A 655 -6.11 -35.72 -20.19
CA PRO A 655 -7.07 -34.63 -20.10
C PRO A 655 -7.11 -33.76 -21.37
N ARG A 656 -8.28 -33.15 -21.67
CA ARG A 656 -8.46 -32.32 -22.87
C ARG A 656 -8.81 -30.89 -22.52
N ALA A 657 -8.31 -29.96 -23.34
CA ALA A 657 -8.61 -28.54 -23.25
C ALA A 657 -9.62 -28.14 -24.32
N TYR A 658 -10.67 -27.48 -23.87
CA TYR A 658 -11.74 -26.95 -24.69
C TYR A 658 -11.74 -25.42 -24.65
N ARG A 659 -12.17 -24.81 -25.76
CA ARG A 659 -12.20 -23.34 -25.84
C ARG A 659 -13.39 -22.77 -25.07
N ASN A 660 -14.54 -23.41 -25.15
CA ASN A 660 -15.79 -22.95 -24.54
C ASN A 660 -16.39 -24.01 -23.63
N LEU A 661 -17.11 -23.56 -22.60
CA LEU A 661 -17.73 -24.42 -21.62
C LEU A 661 -18.88 -25.27 -22.23
N SER A 662 -19.66 -24.69 -23.15
CA SER A 662 -20.72 -25.41 -23.89
C SER A 662 -20.18 -26.59 -24.68
N VAL A 663 -19.07 -26.37 -25.40
CA VAL A 663 -18.40 -27.44 -26.19
C VAL A 663 -17.85 -28.50 -25.22
N ALA A 664 -17.26 -28.11 -24.09
CA ALA A 664 -16.74 -29.06 -23.14
C ALA A 664 -17.81 -29.97 -22.51
N VAL A 665 -19.04 -29.48 -22.37
CA VAL A 665 -20.18 -30.28 -21.84
C VAL A 665 -20.79 -31.15 -22.92
N GLN A 666 -20.97 -30.64 -24.15
CA GLN A 666 -21.70 -31.31 -25.26
C GLN A 666 -20.81 -32.20 -26.11
N ALA A 667 -19.47 -32.07 -26.03
CA ALA A 667 -18.57 -32.91 -26.81
C ALA A 667 -18.85 -34.40 -26.59
N PRO A 668 -18.72 -35.24 -27.66
CA PRO A 668 -19.00 -36.67 -27.60
C PRO A 668 -18.22 -37.35 -26.45
N ARG A 669 -18.89 -38.28 -25.79
CA ARG A 669 -18.24 -39.12 -24.76
C ARG A 669 -17.37 -40.15 -25.42
N ARG A 670 -16.25 -40.51 -24.80
CA ARG A 670 -15.43 -41.63 -25.24
C ARG A 670 -16.22 -42.93 -25.07
N ARG A 671 -16.21 -43.78 -26.08
CA ARG A 671 -16.68 -45.14 -25.90
C ARG A 671 -15.65 -45.88 -25.06
N SER A 672 -16.09 -46.43 -23.93
CA SER A 672 -15.23 -47.26 -23.08
C SER A 672 -14.77 -48.48 -23.87
N SER A 673 -13.45 -48.73 -23.90
CA SER A 673 -12.89 -49.94 -24.50
C SER A 673 -13.44 -51.24 -23.87
N ALA A 674 -13.96 -51.17 -22.64
CA ALA A 674 -14.66 -52.29 -22.01
C ALA A 674 -15.90 -52.76 -22.79
N VAL A 675 -16.60 -51.85 -23.47
CA VAL A 675 -17.75 -52.21 -24.34
C VAL A 675 -17.31 -52.86 -25.63
N LEU A 676 -16.11 -52.56 -26.11
CA LEU A 676 -15.53 -53.19 -27.30
C LEU A 676 -14.99 -54.60 -27.02
N VAL A 677 -14.44 -54.85 -25.82
CA VAL A 677 -14.00 -56.18 -25.38
C VAL A 677 -15.22 -57.09 -25.20
N GLU A 678 -16.28 -56.63 -24.53
CA GLU A 678 -17.53 -57.39 -24.37
C GLU A 678 -18.26 -57.65 -25.68
N LYS A 679 -18.11 -56.78 -26.67
CA LYS A 679 -18.67 -56.96 -27.98
C LYS A 679 -17.83 -57.87 -28.89
N ASN A 680 -16.50 -57.89 -28.69
CA ASN A 680 -15.61 -58.84 -29.39
C ASN A 680 -15.75 -60.23 -28.79
N GLU A 681 -15.81 -60.38 -27.45
CA GLU A 681 -16.07 -61.66 -26.80
C GLU A 681 -17.45 -62.23 -27.18
N LYS A 682 -18.46 -61.39 -27.34
CA LYS A 682 -19.77 -61.80 -27.85
C LYS A 682 -19.78 -62.13 -29.35
N MET A 683 -18.93 -61.50 -30.15
CA MET A 683 -18.78 -61.87 -31.58
C MET A 683 -17.96 -63.13 -31.79
N GLU A 684 -16.88 -63.37 -30.99
CA GLU A 684 -16.14 -64.63 -31.04
C GLU A 684 -17.00 -65.83 -30.59
N HIS A 685 -17.92 -65.61 -29.61
CA HIS A 685 -18.85 -66.69 -29.22
C HIS A 685 -19.98 -66.93 -30.21
N ILE A 686 -20.21 -66.04 -31.20
CA ILE A 686 -21.20 -66.22 -32.26
C ILE A 686 -20.59 -66.88 -33.49
N GLU A 687 -19.25 -66.83 -33.65
CA GLU A 687 -18.55 -67.52 -34.74
C GLU A 687 -18.13 -68.98 -34.40
N GLU A 688 -18.27 -69.40 -33.11
CA GLU A 688 -18.01 -70.78 -32.66
C GLU A 688 -19.29 -71.62 -32.46
N VAL A 689 -20.48 -71.14 -32.81
CA VAL A 689 -21.72 -71.89 -32.93
C VAL A 689 -22.23 -71.92 -34.36
#